data_456f1e19322d10ba058616fef5e99559
#
_entry.id   456f1e19322d10ba058616fef5e99559
#
_cell.length_a   1.000
_cell.length_b   1.000
_cell.length_c   1.000
_cell.angle_alpha   90.00
_cell.angle_beta   90.00
_cell.angle_gamma   90.00
#
_symmetry.space_group_name_H-M   'P 1'
#
loop_
_entity.id
_entity.type
_entity.pdbx_description
1 polymer ?
#
loop_
_entity_poly.entity_id
_entity_poly.type
_entity_poly.pdbx_seq_one_letter_code
_entity_poly.pdbx_strand_id
1 'polypeptide(L)'
;MDVLEGLNPAQREAVEAVEGPLLILAGPGSGKTRVITHRIAYFVKAWRINPSRIMAVTFTNRAAREMRERLYSLLGHSAEGLTVGTFHAMCAAILRRHGKTIGIDPRFVIYDDEDQIGLIKRSLEELAIDPKRYPPKTFQSAIGQAKSHLVTPESYGQQSHSRFEEVVQKVYQQYQKLLEQNRALDFDDLIMRTYHLFHQHPEVLSKYQSRYLHLLVDEFQDTNIAQYALVKQIGGKYRNVCVVGDPDQSIYSWRHADLRNILNFEKDYPEAKVVYLEQSYRSTKNILEAAHQVISVNRERKENKLWTENEVGLPVNLVATSDEADEAHFVVSEVQRLLNQGEARPVDCVVMYRTNAQSRAIEEMFIRYGMPYQLVGGVRFYERREVKDIIAYLKLLHNPYDSISLTRIINVPGRGIGQRTVEELLQWTKGLGIAPYEGLQQMAHEKSSSHLSSRAIQVLTNFFNLIQELIDESQRINVADLMDVLLQKTGYRDHLLELDDGEERWDNVMELRGIAKEFQHLNPRESLTSFLEGVSLFSEADQLDEKKDVVTLITLHQAKGLEYPVVFIVGMEEGVLPHFRSFDDPAQMEEERRLCYVGMTRAKRRLYLVNALRRRLLGGISANPPSRFLQDIPPQVTRSAGLVDRRETTPSPHPVSVEAGDYVHHTRFGEGVVVSCSPATDDQEVVVDFEKVGIKRLLLSLAPLQKMK
;
A
#
# COMPACT_ATOMS: atom_id res chain seq x y z
N MET A 1 24.49 -18.29 19.64
CA MET A 1 23.15 -18.77 19.23
C MET A 1 23.34 -19.56 17.95
N ASP A 2 22.95 -20.82 17.95
CA ASP A 2 22.95 -21.64 16.72
C ASP A 2 21.86 -21.12 15.78
N VAL A 3 22.24 -20.81 14.56
CA VAL A 3 21.30 -20.26 13.54
C VAL A 3 20.29 -21.31 13.10
N LEU A 4 20.54 -22.59 13.33
CA LEU A 4 19.69 -23.72 12.96
C LEU A 4 18.73 -24.15 14.08
N GLU A 5 18.88 -23.59 15.28
CA GLU A 5 18.09 -23.94 16.45
C GLU A 5 16.59 -23.54 16.22
N GLY A 6 15.69 -24.48 16.54
CA GLY A 6 14.24 -24.27 16.43
C GLY A 6 13.68 -24.30 15.00
N LEU A 7 14.47 -24.67 14.00
CA LEU A 7 14.00 -24.93 12.64
C LEU A 7 13.51 -26.39 12.52
N ASN A 8 12.40 -26.59 11.83
CA ASN A 8 11.96 -27.93 11.45
C ASN A 8 12.85 -28.52 10.33
N PRO A 9 12.78 -29.84 10.04
CA PRO A 9 13.65 -30.46 9.03
C PRO A 9 13.61 -29.78 7.65
N ALA A 10 12.43 -29.41 7.13
CA ALA A 10 12.30 -28.76 5.83
C ALA A 10 12.86 -27.32 5.85
N GLN A 11 12.62 -26.57 6.92
CA GLN A 11 13.18 -25.24 7.10
C GLN A 11 14.72 -25.31 7.18
N ARG A 12 15.25 -26.31 7.93
CA ARG A 12 16.68 -26.54 8.04
C ARG A 12 17.29 -26.91 6.69
N GLU A 13 16.67 -27.81 5.95
CA GLU A 13 17.07 -28.17 4.59
C GLU A 13 17.17 -26.95 3.67
N ALA A 14 16.16 -26.07 3.71
CA ALA A 14 16.15 -24.83 2.94
C ALA A 14 17.26 -23.86 3.37
N VAL A 15 17.59 -23.78 4.67
CA VAL A 15 18.65 -22.92 5.19
C VAL A 15 20.04 -23.45 4.81
N GLU A 16 20.27 -24.74 4.87
CA GLU A 16 21.56 -25.41 4.61
C GLU A 16 21.90 -25.56 3.11
N ALA A 17 20.93 -25.41 2.20
CA ALA A 17 21.16 -25.47 0.74
C ALA A 17 21.88 -24.21 0.24
N VAL A 18 23.20 -24.10 0.36
CA VAL A 18 23.97 -22.87 0.12
C VAL A 18 24.12 -22.53 -1.35
N GLU A 19 24.47 -23.49 -2.19
CA GLU A 19 24.81 -23.28 -3.59
C GLU A 19 23.68 -23.69 -4.54
N GLY A 20 23.65 -23.05 -5.70
CA GLY A 20 22.71 -23.30 -6.78
C GLY A 20 21.35 -22.61 -6.58
N PRO A 21 20.47 -22.70 -7.59
CA PRO A 21 19.14 -22.14 -7.53
C PRO A 21 18.25 -22.95 -6.58
N LEU A 22 17.44 -22.25 -5.77
CA LEU A 22 16.55 -22.83 -4.77
C LEU A 22 15.16 -22.23 -4.90
N LEU A 23 14.15 -23.09 -5.04
CA LEU A 23 12.74 -22.71 -4.96
C LEU A 23 12.17 -23.21 -3.63
N ILE A 24 11.66 -22.31 -2.81
CA ILE A 24 10.98 -22.64 -1.56
C ILE A 24 9.49 -22.38 -1.74
N LEU A 25 8.70 -23.45 -1.83
CA LEU A 25 7.25 -23.39 -1.88
C LEU A 25 6.72 -23.47 -0.45
N ALA A 26 6.12 -22.38 0.03
CA ALA A 26 5.88 -22.20 1.44
C ALA A 26 4.46 -21.69 1.70
N GLY A 27 3.62 -22.55 2.28
CA GLY A 27 2.24 -22.20 2.64
C GLY A 27 2.13 -21.06 3.68
N PRO A 28 0.90 -20.62 3.97
CA PRO A 28 0.66 -19.58 4.97
C PRO A 28 1.08 -20.04 6.36
N GLY A 29 1.79 -19.17 7.09
CA GLY A 29 2.25 -19.48 8.44
C GLY A 29 3.38 -20.50 8.55
N SER A 30 4.00 -20.92 7.42
CA SER A 30 5.10 -21.90 7.41
C SER A 30 6.48 -21.32 7.76
N GLY A 31 6.56 -20.00 7.96
CA GLY A 31 7.80 -19.32 8.34
C GLY A 31 8.68 -18.90 7.17
N LYS A 32 8.10 -18.50 6.01
CA LYS A 32 8.82 -17.96 4.83
C LYS A 32 9.94 -16.99 5.20
N THR A 33 9.59 -15.88 5.84
CA THR A 33 10.54 -14.83 6.24
C THR A 33 11.56 -15.33 7.27
N ARG A 34 11.17 -16.27 8.16
CA ARG A 34 12.10 -16.92 9.11
C ARG A 34 13.17 -17.70 8.36
N VAL A 35 12.80 -18.51 7.38
CA VAL A 35 13.75 -19.29 6.60
C VAL A 35 14.72 -18.39 5.83
N ILE A 36 14.23 -17.31 5.18
CA ILE A 36 15.09 -16.36 4.48
C ILE A 36 16.10 -15.71 5.44
N THR A 37 15.65 -15.22 6.60
CA THR A 37 16.53 -14.56 7.57
C THR A 37 17.53 -15.51 8.21
N HIS A 38 17.12 -16.73 8.54
CA HIS A 38 18.03 -17.77 9.05
C HIS A 38 19.03 -18.22 7.98
N ARG A 39 18.63 -18.33 6.72
CA ARG A 39 19.51 -18.65 5.60
C ARG A 39 20.59 -17.57 5.41
N ILE A 40 20.22 -16.30 5.41
CA ILE A 40 21.19 -15.19 5.36
C ILE A 40 22.13 -15.23 6.57
N ALA A 41 21.59 -15.45 7.76
CA ALA A 41 22.39 -15.56 8.97
C ALA A 41 23.35 -16.77 8.92
N TYR A 42 22.93 -17.89 8.35
CA TYR A 42 23.75 -19.06 8.12
C TYR A 42 24.91 -18.78 7.15
N PHE A 43 24.66 -18.08 6.06
CA PHE A 43 25.71 -17.65 5.13
C PHE A 43 26.77 -16.81 5.82
N VAL A 44 26.36 -15.83 6.66
CA VAL A 44 27.29 -14.93 7.33
C VAL A 44 28.06 -15.64 8.46
N LYS A 45 27.38 -16.43 9.30
CA LYS A 45 28.00 -17.04 10.49
C LYS A 45 28.74 -18.31 10.18
N ALA A 46 28.13 -19.26 9.46
CA ALA A 46 28.69 -20.57 9.19
C ALA A 46 29.66 -20.55 8.00
N TRP A 47 29.26 -19.94 6.91
CA TRP A 47 30.05 -19.89 5.66
C TRP A 47 30.97 -18.67 5.55
N ARG A 48 30.90 -17.74 6.52
CA ARG A 48 31.74 -16.53 6.57
C ARG A 48 31.64 -15.69 5.29
N ILE A 49 30.47 -15.73 4.62
CA ILE A 49 30.21 -14.90 3.45
C ILE A 49 30.08 -13.44 3.89
N ASN A 50 30.79 -12.55 3.20
CA ASN A 50 30.70 -11.12 3.50
C ASN A 50 29.25 -10.63 3.25
N PRO A 51 28.60 -9.96 4.22
CA PRO A 51 27.23 -9.46 4.10
C PRO A 51 26.99 -8.61 2.84
N SER A 52 27.99 -7.83 2.41
CA SER A 52 27.89 -6.99 1.20
C SER A 52 27.73 -7.78 -0.11
N ARG A 53 27.92 -9.10 -0.07
CA ARG A 53 27.74 -10.03 -1.18
C ARG A 53 26.37 -10.70 -1.21
N ILE A 54 25.48 -10.33 -0.30
CA ILE A 54 24.14 -10.89 -0.19
C ILE A 54 23.11 -9.81 -0.49
N MET A 55 22.16 -10.11 -1.38
CA MET A 55 21.03 -9.26 -1.71
C MET A 55 19.74 -10.01 -1.38
N ALA A 56 18.85 -9.38 -0.60
CA ALA A 56 17.52 -9.87 -0.31
C ALA A 56 16.48 -8.84 -0.75
N VAL A 57 15.53 -9.27 -1.58
CA VAL A 57 14.49 -8.42 -2.16
C VAL A 57 13.14 -8.88 -1.65
N THR A 58 12.31 -7.92 -1.23
CA THR A 58 10.93 -8.14 -0.78
C THR A 58 9.94 -7.30 -1.58
N PHE A 59 8.64 -7.55 -1.39
CA PHE A 59 7.61 -6.82 -2.13
C PHE A 59 7.28 -5.45 -1.51
N THR A 60 7.30 -5.31 -0.17
CA THR A 60 6.91 -4.07 0.54
C THR A 60 8.05 -3.53 1.40
N ASN A 61 8.01 -2.21 1.67
CA ASN A 61 8.99 -1.56 2.56
C ASN A 61 8.86 -2.07 4.00
N ARG A 62 7.63 -2.37 4.45
CA ARG A 62 7.39 -2.99 5.75
C ARG A 62 8.12 -4.33 5.87
N ALA A 63 7.94 -5.24 4.90
CA ALA A 63 8.62 -6.53 4.89
C ALA A 63 10.15 -6.36 4.87
N ALA A 64 10.67 -5.38 4.10
CA ALA A 64 12.10 -5.08 4.09
C ALA A 64 12.61 -4.57 5.46
N ARG A 65 11.83 -3.75 6.17
CA ARG A 65 12.15 -3.26 7.52
C ARG A 65 12.14 -4.40 8.52
N GLU A 66 11.07 -5.20 8.57
CA GLU A 66 10.98 -6.38 9.45
C GLU A 66 12.12 -7.37 9.19
N MET A 67 12.47 -7.61 7.92
CA MET A 67 13.58 -8.48 7.56
C MET A 67 14.90 -7.94 8.09
N ARG A 68 15.16 -6.62 7.98
CA ARG A 68 16.37 -5.99 8.54
C ARG A 68 16.43 -6.10 10.06
N GLU A 69 15.34 -5.84 10.77
CA GLU A 69 15.26 -5.95 12.22
C GLU A 69 15.56 -7.38 12.70
N ARG A 70 14.97 -8.39 12.04
CA ARG A 70 15.21 -9.80 12.33
C ARG A 70 16.67 -10.19 12.05
N LEU A 71 17.24 -9.72 10.95
CA LEU A 71 18.65 -9.95 10.62
C LEU A 71 19.58 -9.28 11.62
N TYR A 72 19.25 -8.07 12.06
CA TYR A 72 20.03 -7.39 13.10
C TYR A 72 19.95 -8.14 14.44
N SER A 73 18.79 -8.66 14.82
CA SER A 73 18.66 -9.49 16.03
C SER A 73 19.46 -10.79 15.97
N LEU A 74 19.59 -11.40 14.79
CA LEU A 74 20.35 -12.65 14.57
C LEU A 74 21.86 -12.42 14.46
N LEU A 75 22.30 -11.32 13.85
CA LEU A 75 23.68 -11.09 13.42
C LEU A 75 24.36 -9.95 14.19
N GLY A 76 23.61 -9.04 14.83
CA GLY A 76 24.14 -7.81 15.40
C GLY A 76 24.83 -6.96 14.32
N HIS A 77 25.95 -6.34 14.65
CA HIS A 77 26.77 -5.57 13.71
C HIS A 77 27.26 -6.35 12.48
N SER A 78 27.27 -7.68 12.53
CA SER A 78 27.60 -8.50 11.36
C SER A 78 26.53 -8.44 10.26
N ALA A 79 25.41 -7.77 10.47
CA ALA A 79 24.41 -7.49 9.43
C ALA A 79 24.78 -6.27 8.57
N GLU A 80 25.77 -5.47 8.99
CA GLU A 80 26.18 -4.28 8.24
C GLU A 80 26.69 -4.65 6.84
N GLY A 81 26.25 -3.90 5.83
CA GLY A 81 26.57 -4.14 4.42
C GLY A 81 25.62 -5.06 3.68
N LEU A 82 24.68 -5.76 4.36
CA LEU A 82 23.60 -6.49 3.68
C LEU A 82 22.76 -5.52 2.82
N THR A 83 22.42 -5.97 1.62
CA THR A 83 21.45 -5.25 0.77
C THR A 83 20.07 -5.87 0.97
N VAL A 84 19.19 -5.17 1.70
CA VAL A 84 17.79 -5.59 1.93
C VAL A 84 16.87 -4.46 1.54
N GLY A 85 15.94 -4.71 0.62
CA GLY A 85 15.01 -3.68 0.14
C GLY A 85 13.94 -4.21 -0.81
N THR A 86 13.17 -3.29 -1.42
CA THR A 86 12.22 -3.63 -2.48
C THR A 86 12.91 -3.54 -3.86
N PHE A 87 12.31 -4.17 -4.89
CA PHE A 87 12.78 -4.03 -6.28
C PHE A 87 12.91 -2.57 -6.69
N HIS A 88 11.89 -1.75 -6.40
CA HIS A 88 11.85 -0.34 -6.77
C HIS A 88 12.98 0.47 -6.10
N ALA A 89 13.18 0.28 -4.80
CA ALA A 89 14.26 0.98 -4.07
C ALA A 89 15.64 0.59 -4.59
N MET A 90 15.85 -0.68 -4.90
CA MET A 90 17.09 -1.17 -5.50
C MET A 90 17.32 -0.56 -6.89
N CYS A 91 16.29 -0.57 -7.75
CA CYS A 91 16.37 -0.01 -9.09
C CYS A 91 16.60 1.50 -9.07
N ALA A 92 15.92 2.23 -8.18
CA ALA A 92 16.16 3.66 -7.99
C ALA A 92 17.64 3.95 -7.62
N ALA A 93 18.21 3.20 -6.68
CA ALA A 93 19.62 3.34 -6.29
C ALA A 93 20.59 3.02 -7.45
N ILE A 94 20.29 2.00 -8.26
CA ILE A 94 21.09 1.65 -9.45
C ILE A 94 21.04 2.78 -10.49
N LEU A 95 19.84 3.28 -10.80
CA LEU A 95 19.63 4.33 -11.79
C LEU A 95 20.24 5.67 -11.34
N ARG A 96 20.19 6.03 -10.05
CA ARG A 96 20.89 7.22 -9.54
C ARG A 96 22.41 7.13 -9.72
N ARG A 97 22.96 5.94 -9.57
CA ARG A 97 24.42 5.72 -9.71
C ARG A 97 24.90 5.61 -11.14
N HIS A 98 24.13 4.92 -11.99
CA HIS A 98 24.56 4.54 -13.34
C HIS A 98 23.64 5.04 -14.46
N GLY A 99 22.48 5.62 -14.14
CA GLY A 99 21.47 6.02 -15.14
C GLY A 99 21.95 7.05 -16.16
N LYS A 100 22.98 7.86 -15.82
CA LYS A 100 23.60 8.80 -16.77
C LYS A 100 24.06 8.14 -18.06
N THR A 101 24.48 6.87 -18.04
CA THR A 101 24.93 6.13 -19.22
C THR A 101 23.80 5.89 -20.23
N ILE A 102 22.54 5.93 -19.78
CA ILE A 102 21.33 5.81 -20.60
C ILE A 102 20.49 7.09 -20.60
N GLY A 103 21.10 8.25 -20.30
CA GLY A 103 20.45 9.55 -20.37
C GLY A 103 19.56 9.93 -19.19
N ILE A 104 19.54 9.17 -18.09
CA ILE A 104 18.73 9.48 -16.91
C ILE A 104 19.50 10.43 -15.98
N ASP A 105 18.87 11.57 -15.62
CA ASP A 105 19.41 12.49 -14.61
C ASP A 105 19.37 11.83 -13.23
N PRO A 106 20.46 11.78 -12.46
CA PRO A 106 20.45 11.21 -11.11
C PRO A 106 19.49 11.87 -10.12
N ARG A 107 19.04 13.10 -10.42
CA ARG A 107 18.06 13.84 -9.62
C ARG A 107 16.63 13.63 -10.08
N PHE A 108 16.34 12.55 -10.80
CA PHE A 108 14.99 12.24 -11.21
C PHE A 108 14.05 12.17 -10.01
N VAL A 109 12.82 12.63 -10.18
CA VAL A 109 11.72 12.42 -9.24
C VAL A 109 10.92 11.19 -9.63
N ILE A 110 10.31 10.54 -8.63
CA ILE A 110 9.44 9.39 -8.86
C ILE A 110 8.00 9.88 -8.84
N TYR A 111 7.29 9.65 -9.95
CA TYR A 111 5.88 10.02 -10.09
C TYR A 111 4.97 8.94 -9.52
N ASP A 112 4.06 9.36 -8.65
CA ASP A 112 2.98 8.52 -8.13
C ASP A 112 1.82 8.38 -9.15
N ASP A 113 0.77 7.65 -8.77
CA ASP A 113 -0.39 7.41 -9.64
C ASP A 113 -1.11 8.70 -10.08
N GLU A 114 -1.17 9.72 -9.21
CA GLU A 114 -1.80 11.01 -9.56
C GLU A 114 -0.91 11.83 -10.48
N ASP A 115 0.40 11.87 -10.23
CA ASP A 115 1.38 12.53 -11.08
C ASP A 115 1.34 11.90 -12.48
N GLN A 116 1.27 10.56 -12.58
CA GLN A 116 1.12 9.83 -13.84
C GLN A 116 -0.17 10.20 -14.58
N ILE A 117 -1.32 10.20 -13.87
CA ILE A 117 -2.61 10.59 -14.46
C ILE A 117 -2.57 12.05 -14.92
N GLY A 118 -1.94 12.94 -14.16
CA GLY A 118 -1.72 14.34 -14.54
C GLY A 118 -0.96 14.46 -15.85
N LEU A 119 0.12 13.70 -15.97
CA LEU A 119 0.96 13.71 -17.16
C LEU A 119 0.28 13.04 -18.37
N ILE A 120 -0.52 11.98 -18.15
CA ILE A 120 -1.34 11.35 -19.21
C ILE A 120 -2.41 12.32 -19.71
N LYS A 121 -3.10 13.05 -18.83
CA LYS A 121 -4.06 14.09 -19.24
C LYS A 121 -3.41 15.13 -20.14
N ARG A 122 -2.23 15.62 -19.76
CA ARG A 122 -1.47 16.55 -20.58
C ARG A 122 -1.06 15.92 -21.93
N SER A 123 -0.68 14.64 -21.95
CA SER A 123 -0.38 13.92 -23.19
C SER A 123 -1.60 13.86 -24.12
N LEU A 124 -2.80 13.60 -23.57
CA LEU A 124 -4.05 13.57 -24.33
C LEU A 124 -4.40 14.96 -24.91
N GLU A 125 -4.24 16.02 -24.13
CA GLU A 125 -4.43 17.40 -24.58
C GLU A 125 -3.49 17.77 -25.73
N GLU A 126 -2.21 17.43 -25.61
CA GLU A 126 -1.19 17.71 -26.65
C GLU A 126 -1.43 16.92 -27.93
N LEU A 127 -2.05 15.75 -27.86
CA LEU A 127 -2.43 14.91 -29.00
C LEU A 127 -3.85 15.19 -29.52
N ALA A 128 -4.58 16.15 -28.94
CA ALA A 128 -5.98 16.47 -29.22
C ALA A 128 -6.91 15.24 -29.14
N ILE A 129 -6.69 14.38 -28.14
CA ILE A 129 -7.51 13.19 -27.85
C ILE A 129 -8.49 13.52 -26.74
N ASP A 130 -9.79 13.27 -26.97
CA ASP A 130 -10.87 13.55 -26.01
C ASP A 130 -10.80 12.59 -24.79
N PRO A 131 -10.52 13.10 -23.56
CA PRO A 131 -10.46 12.27 -22.35
C PRO A 131 -11.81 11.70 -21.92
N LYS A 132 -12.94 12.21 -22.42
CA LYS A 132 -14.26 11.62 -22.17
C LYS A 132 -14.45 10.31 -22.93
N ARG A 133 -13.89 10.23 -24.15
CA ARG A 133 -13.92 9.01 -24.97
C ARG A 133 -12.90 7.97 -24.47
N TYR A 134 -11.77 8.43 -23.97
CA TYR A 134 -10.66 7.58 -23.53
C TYR A 134 -10.21 8.05 -22.14
N PRO A 135 -10.72 7.45 -21.05
CA PRO A 135 -10.34 7.84 -19.68
C PRO A 135 -8.82 7.69 -19.42
N PRO A 136 -8.15 8.65 -18.77
CA PRO A 136 -6.72 8.60 -18.50
C PRO A 136 -6.25 7.34 -17.78
N LYS A 137 -7.06 6.79 -16.86
CA LYS A 137 -6.75 5.54 -16.15
C LYS A 137 -6.59 4.33 -17.08
N THR A 138 -7.28 4.32 -18.22
CA THR A 138 -7.15 3.23 -19.20
C THR A 138 -5.77 3.24 -19.85
N PHE A 139 -5.24 4.42 -20.14
CA PHE A 139 -3.86 4.55 -20.64
C PHE A 139 -2.83 4.22 -19.58
N GLN A 140 -3.04 4.67 -18.33
CA GLN A 140 -2.15 4.32 -17.22
C GLN A 140 -2.01 2.80 -17.09
N SER A 141 -3.14 2.07 -17.10
CA SER A 141 -3.13 0.61 -17.04
C SER A 141 -2.42 -0.03 -18.25
N ALA A 142 -2.71 0.43 -19.47
CA ALA A 142 -2.11 -0.13 -20.69
C ALA A 142 -0.60 0.15 -20.77
N ILE A 143 -0.15 1.35 -20.40
CA ILE A 143 1.26 1.72 -20.35
C ILE A 143 1.99 0.94 -19.26
N GLY A 144 1.42 0.83 -18.05
CA GLY A 144 1.98 0.04 -16.96
C GLY A 144 2.12 -1.43 -17.34
N GLN A 145 1.11 -2.01 -18.01
CA GLN A 145 1.21 -3.37 -18.56
C GLN A 145 2.34 -3.50 -19.57
N ALA A 146 2.46 -2.58 -20.53
CA ALA A 146 3.54 -2.60 -21.50
C ALA A 146 4.92 -2.56 -20.83
N LYS A 147 5.13 -1.64 -19.88
CA LYS A 147 6.40 -1.52 -19.13
C LYS A 147 6.71 -2.77 -18.32
N SER A 148 5.70 -3.36 -17.64
CA SER A 148 5.88 -4.60 -16.88
C SER A 148 6.27 -5.81 -17.73
N HIS A 149 5.97 -5.76 -19.04
CA HIS A 149 6.38 -6.73 -20.05
C HIS A 149 7.64 -6.31 -20.83
N LEU A 150 8.32 -5.25 -20.41
CA LEU A 150 9.52 -4.68 -21.07
C LEU A 150 9.26 -4.20 -22.51
N VAL A 151 8.02 -3.83 -22.83
CA VAL A 151 7.64 -3.33 -24.15
C VAL A 151 7.81 -1.82 -24.19
N THR A 152 8.73 -1.33 -25.03
CA THR A 152 8.96 0.11 -25.23
C THR A 152 7.86 0.74 -26.10
N PRO A 153 7.70 2.08 -26.10
CA PRO A 153 6.73 2.74 -26.98
C PRO A 153 6.88 2.36 -28.47
N GLU A 154 8.12 2.16 -28.94
CA GLU A 154 8.42 1.76 -30.31
C GLU A 154 8.00 0.32 -30.59
N SER A 155 8.32 -0.61 -29.67
CA SER A 155 7.96 -2.02 -29.78
C SER A 155 6.45 -2.24 -29.63
N TYR A 156 5.76 -1.40 -28.86
CA TYR A 156 4.30 -1.46 -28.68
C TYR A 156 3.57 -1.27 -30.03
N GLY A 157 4.03 -0.35 -30.85
CA GLY A 157 3.44 -0.10 -32.16
C GLY A 157 3.58 -1.26 -33.16
N GLN A 158 4.62 -2.08 -33.02
CA GLN A 158 4.81 -3.27 -33.88
C GLN A 158 3.86 -4.42 -33.52
N GLN A 159 3.28 -4.39 -32.32
CA GLN A 159 2.38 -5.41 -31.77
C GLN A 159 0.91 -4.97 -31.75
N SER A 160 0.63 -3.72 -32.18
CA SER A 160 -0.74 -3.19 -32.11
C SER A 160 -1.60 -3.79 -33.23
N HIS A 161 -2.76 -4.31 -32.83
CA HIS A 161 -3.73 -4.96 -33.74
C HIS A 161 -5.11 -4.26 -33.71
N SER A 162 -5.28 -3.25 -32.88
CA SER A 162 -6.53 -2.52 -32.73
C SER A 162 -6.33 -0.99 -32.82
N ARG A 163 -7.40 -0.27 -33.24
CA ARG A 163 -7.38 1.20 -33.27
C ARG A 163 -7.12 1.81 -31.88
N PHE A 164 -7.55 1.14 -30.82
CA PHE A 164 -7.28 1.61 -29.46
C PHE A 164 -5.78 1.49 -29.14
N GLU A 165 -5.13 0.39 -29.48
CA GLU A 165 -3.69 0.18 -29.26
C GLU A 165 -2.83 1.18 -30.04
N GLU A 166 -3.25 1.59 -31.25
CA GLU A 166 -2.58 2.68 -31.98
C GLU A 166 -2.64 4.00 -31.23
N VAL A 167 -3.80 4.29 -30.57
CA VAL A 167 -3.94 5.48 -29.72
C VAL A 167 -3.08 5.36 -28.49
N VAL A 168 -3.05 4.19 -27.84
CA VAL A 168 -2.18 3.93 -26.68
C VAL A 168 -0.73 4.15 -27.04
N GLN A 169 -0.26 3.67 -28.19
CA GLN A 169 1.11 3.89 -28.65
C GLN A 169 1.48 5.38 -28.71
N LYS A 170 0.62 6.19 -29.34
CA LYS A 170 0.85 7.65 -29.44
C LYS A 170 0.90 8.32 -28.07
N VAL A 171 -0.04 7.95 -27.20
CA VAL A 171 -0.08 8.47 -25.82
C VAL A 171 1.15 8.01 -25.04
N TYR A 172 1.57 6.76 -25.17
CA TYR A 172 2.75 6.21 -24.51
C TYR A 172 4.03 6.94 -24.96
N GLN A 173 4.20 7.17 -26.26
CA GLN A 173 5.34 7.95 -26.78
C GLN A 173 5.36 9.38 -26.20
N GLN A 174 4.20 10.07 -26.21
CA GLN A 174 4.11 11.41 -25.69
C GLN A 174 4.31 11.45 -24.18
N TYR A 175 3.72 10.52 -23.43
CA TYR A 175 3.89 10.36 -22.00
C TYR A 175 5.38 10.16 -21.63
N GLN A 176 6.08 9.29 -22.33
CA GLN A 176 7.50 9.01 -22.08
C GLN A 176 8.38 10.24 -22.36
N LYS A 177 8.07 10.97 -23.45
CA LYS A 177 8.74 12.24 -23.77
C LYS A 177 8.53 13.29 -22.65
N LEU A 178 7.31 13.40 -22.11
CA LEU A 178 7.03 14.33 -21.03
C LEU A 178 7.71 13.91 -19.72
N LEU A 179 7.81 12.61 -19.41
CA LEU A 179 8.60 12.12 -18.28
C LEU A 179 10.09 12.53 -18.40
N GLU A 180 10.68 12.37 -19.59
CA GLU A 180 12.06 12.76 -19.86
C GLU A 180 12.28 14.26 -19.71
N GLN A 181 11.37 15.09 -20.22
CA GLN A 181 11.40 16.55 -20.06
C GLN A 181 11.30 16.99 -18.60
N ASN A 182 10.47 16.29 -17.80
CA ASN A 182 10.33 16.54 -16.37
C ASN A 182 11.46 15.90 -15.53
N ARG A 183 12.40 15.20 -16.15
CA ARG A 183 13.42 14.38 -15.47
C ARG A 183 12.78 13.51 -14.39
N ALA A 184 11.70 12.85 -14.75
CA ALA A 184 10.91 12.00 -13.89
C ALA A 184 10.88 10.56 -14.41
N LEU A 185 10.68 9.61 -13.49
CA LEU A 185 10.41 8.21 -13.79
C LEU A 185 9.15 7.81 -13.02
N ASP A 186 8.31 6.96 -13.59
CA ASP A 186 7.26 6.28 -12.84
C ASP A 186 7.79 4.96 -12.21
N PHE A 187 6.96 4.28 -11.43
CA PHE A 187 7.36 3.04 -10.77
C PHE A 187 7.80 1.95 -11.75
N ASP A 188 7.08 1.80 -12.87
CA ASP A 188 7.39 0.78 -13.86
C ASP A 188 8.67 1.11 -14.62
N ASP A 189 8.98 2.41 -14.84
CA ASP A 189 10.24 2.86 -15.40
C ASP A 189 11.44 2.46 -14.54
N LEU A 190 11.32 2.50 -13.21
CA LEU A 190 12.43 2.10 -12.33
C LEU A 190 12.92 0.70 -12.68
N ILE A 191 11.99 -0.23 -12.86
CA ILE A 191 12.29 -1.62 -13.18
C ILE A 191 12.77 -1.75 -14.63
N MET A 192 11.97 -1.25 -15.58
CA MET A 192 12.22 -1.37 -17.01
C MET A 192 13.52 -0.69 -17.44
N ARG A 193 13.79 0.54 -16.97
CA ARG A 193 15.03 1.28 -17.30
C ARG A 193 16.26 0.64 -16.67
N THR A 194 16.15 0.01 -15.48
CA THR A 194 17.25 -0.77 -14.91
C THR A 194 17.55 -2.01 -15.75
N TYR A 195 16.50 -2.72 -16.22
CA TYR A 195 16.68 -3.84 -17.14
C TYR A 195 17.40 -3.41 -18.42
N HIS A 196 16.98 -2.30 -19.04
CA HIS A 196 17.63 -1.77 -20.26
C HIS A 196 19.06 -1.31 -20.00
N LEU A 197 19.33 -0.66 -18.86
CA LEU A 197 20.69 -0.29 -18.43
C LEU A 197 21.60 -1.52 -18.43
N PHE A 198 21.17 -2.61 -17.83
CA PHE A 198 21.95 -3.84 -17.76
C PHE A 198 22.11 -4.53 -19.12
N HIS A 199 21.11 -4.44 -19.97
CA HIS A 199 21.17 -5.00 -21.32
C HIS A 199 22.11 -4.22 -22.25
N GLN A 200 22.06 -2.88 -22.19
CA GLN A 200 22.87 -2.00 -23.02
C GLN A 200 24.30 -1.82 -22.49
N HIS A 201 24.52 -1.99 -21.19
CA HIS A 201 25.78 -1.79 -20.49
C HIS A 201 26.19 -3.03 -19.67
N PRO A 202 26.67 -4.10 -20.33
CA PRO A 202 27.07 -5.35 -19.66
C PRO A 202 28.16 -5.16 -18.61
N GLU A 203 28.98 -4.11 -18.73
CA GLU A 203 30.02 -3.75 -17.76
C GLU A 203 29.39 -3.27 -16.42
N VAL A 204 28.23 -2.60 -16.46
CA VAL A 204 27.48 -2.23 -15.27
C VAL A 204 26.87 -3.49 -14.62
N LEU A 205 26.21 -4.32 -15.42
CA LEU A 205 25.65 -5.60 -14.95
C LEU A 205 26.72 -6.47 -14.29
N SER A 206 27.91 -6.61 -14.90
CA SER A 206 29.02 -7.41 -14.37
C SER A 206 29.47 -6.96 -12.99
N LYS A 207 29.42 -5.66 -12.67
CA LYS A 207 29.71 -5.16 -11.32
C LYS A 207 28.71 -5.70 -10.29
N TYR A 208 27.41 -5.67 -10.58
CA TYR A 208 26.38 -6.18 -9.68
C TYR A 208 26.41 -7.71 -9.58
N GLN A 209 26.60 -8.42 -10.69
CA GLN A 209 26.80 -9.86 -10.69
C GLN A 209 28.02 -10.29 -9.87
N SER A 210 29.12 -9.54 -9.95
CA SER A 210 30.34 -9.85 -9.18
C SER A 210 30.19 -9.50 -7.69
N ARG A 211 29.40 -8.46 -7.38
CA ARG A 211 29.13 -8.05 -6.01
C ARG A 211 28.24 -9.06 -5.29
N TYR A 212 27.13 -9.48 -5.89
CA TYR A 212 26.14 -10.31 -5.23
C TYR A 212 26.34 -11.78 -5.54
N LEU A 213 26.87 -12.50 -4.55
CA LEU A 213 27.07 -13.95 -4.60
C LEU A 213 25.74 -14.70 -4.42
N HIS A 214 24.87 -14.16 -3.55
CA HIS A 214 23.56 -14.73 -3.26
C HIS A 214 22.47 -13.67 -3.48
N LEU A 215 21.42 -14.06 -4.20
CA LEU A 215 20.21 -13.29 -4.42
C LEU A 215 19.02 -14.05 -3.84
N LEU A 216 18.31 -13.43 -2.90
CA LEU A 216 17.11 -14.00 -2.29
C LEU A 216 15.90 -13.10 -2.63
N VAL A 217 14.79 -13.72 -3.01
CA VAL A 217 13.55 -12.99 -3.37
C VAL A 217 12.39 -13.57 -2.56
N ASP A 218 11.78 -12.74 -1.73
CA ASP A 218 10.56 -13.09 -0.96
C ASP A 218 9.31 -12.73 -1.76
N GLU A 219 8.19 -13.39 -1.47
CA GLU A 219 6.89 -13.22 -2.14
C GLU A 219 7.01 -13.30 -3.67
N PHE A 220 7.78 -14.26 -4.17
CA PHE A 220 8.15 -14.36 -5.58
C PHE A 220 6.94 -14.52 -6.52
N GLN A 221 5.81 -15.08 -6.06
CA GLN A 221 4.56 -15.19 -6.81
C GLN A 221 3.93 -13.84 -7.18
N ASP A 222 4.36 -12.74 -6.54
CA ASP A 222 3.85 -11.40 -6.81
C ASP A 222 4.73 -10.61 -7.79
N THR A 223 5.80 -11.22 -8.30
CA THR A 223 6.70 -10.56 -9.25
C THR A 223 6.09 -10.48 -10.65
N ASN A 224 6.34 -9.36 -11.35
CA ASN A 224 6.03 -9.23 -12.78
C ASN A 224 7.20 -9.73 -13.64
N ILE A 225 6.97 -9.78 -14.97
CA ILE A 225 7.97 -10.26 -15.95
C ILE A 225 9.26 -9.44 -15.89
N ALA A 226 9.17 -8.12 -15.79
CA ALA A 226 10.34 -7.23 -15.73
C ALA A 226 11.17 -7.46 -14.48
N GLN A 227 10.54 -7.65 -13.32
CA GLN A 227 11.22 -7.96 -12.05
C GLN A 227 11.93 -9.32 -12.15
N TYR A 228 11.27 -10.33 -12.67
CA TYR A 228 11.89 -11.64 -12.86
C TYR A 228 13.05 -11.60 -13.85
N ALA A 229 12.93 -10.83 -14.94
CA ALA A 229 14.03 -10.61 -15.87
C ALA A 229 15.27 -10.00 -15.18
N LEU A 230 15.08 -9.04 -14.26
CA LEU A 230 16.17 -8.49 -13.44
C LEU A 230 16.79 -9.55 -12.52
N VAL A 231 15.97 -10.40 -11.88
CA VAL A 231 16.47 -11.52 -11.07
C VAL A 231 17.38 -12.43 -11.90
N LYS A 232 16.96 -12.78 -13.13
CA LYS A 232 17.77 -13.59 -14.06
C LYS A 232 19.06 -12.88 -14.47
N GLN A 233 19.02 -11.59 -14.75
CA GLN A 233 20.22 -10.83 -15.10
C GLN A 233 21.22 -10.78 -13.94
N ILE A 234 20.80 -10.35 -12.75
CA ILE A 234 21.70 -10.18 -11.59
C ILE A 234 22.23 -11.54 -11.12
N GLY A 235 21.36 -12.55 -11.03
CA GLY A 235 21.70 -13.90 -10.59
C GLY A 235 22.51 -14.73 -11.60
N GLY A 236 22.65 -14.27 -12.83
CA GLY A 236 23.15 -15.07 -13.96
C GLY A 236 24.58 -15.59 -13.81
N LYS A 237 25.46 -14.88 -13.07
CA LYS A 237 26.87 -15.26 -12.92
C LYS A 237 27.08 -16.47 -11.99
N TYR A 238 26.53 -16.42 -10.79
CA TYR A 238 26.74 -17.44 -9.77
C TYR A 238 25.58 -18.43 -9.66
N ARG A 239 24.45 -18.10 -10.22
CA ARG A 239 23.20 -18.88 -10.19
C ARG A 239 22.70 -19.24 -8.78
N ASN A 240 23.23 -18.58 -7.74
CA ASN A 240 22.77 -18.73 -6.34
C ASN A 240 21.54 -17.85 -6.12
N VAL A 241 20.44 -18.22 -6.76
CA VAL A 241 19.15 -17.52 -6.69
C VAL A 241 18.19 -18.34 -5.84
N CYS A 242 17.78 -17.78 -4.70
CA CYS A 242 16.77 -18.37 -3.83
C CYS A 242 15.47 -17.59 -3.96
N VAL A 243 14.40 -18.23 -4.40
CA VAL A 243 13.07 -17.64 -4.46
C VAL A 243 12.15 -18.33 -3.47
N VAL A 244 11.36 -17.54 -2.75
CA VAL A 244 10.41 -18.03 -1.75
C VAL A 244 9.04 -17.47 -2.09
N GLY A 245 8.03 -18.32 -2.09
CA GLY A 245 6.68 -17.88 -2.40
C GLY A 245 5.62 -18.94 -2.17
N ASP A 246 4.38 -18.49 -2.33
CA ASP A 246 3.18 -19.30 -2.27
C ASP A 246 2.29 -19.00 -3.48
N PRO A 247 2.20 -19.88 -4.47
CA PRO A 247 1.34 -19.66 -5.64
C PRO A 247 -0.13 -19.38 -5.26
N ASP A 248 -0.61 -19.99 -4.17
CA ASP A 248 -1.97 -19.81 -3.67
C ASP A 248 -2.20 -18.44 -2.99
N GLN A 249 -1.17 -17.63 -2.83
CA GLN A 249 -1.24 -16.26 -2.31
C GLN A 249 -0.93 -15.18 -3.36
N SER A 250 -0.94 -15.51 -4.65
CA SER A 250 -0.79 -14.53 -5.75
C SER A 250 -2.10 -13.77 -5.94
N ILE A 251 -2.13 -12.49 -5.53
CA ILE A 251 -3.33 -11.63 -5.52
C ILE A 251 -3.09 -10.22 -6.09
N TYR A 252 -2.02 -10.04 -6.89
CA TYR A 252 -1.63 -8.75 -7.45
C TYR A 252 -1.53 -8.77 -8.99
N SER A 253 -2.39 -9.55 -9.69
CA SER A 253 -2.44 -9.55 -11.15
C SER A 253 -2.79 -8.16 -11.70
N TRP A 254 -3.62 -7.40 -10.98
CA TRP A 254 -3.95 -6.02 -11.30
C TRP A 254 -2.74 -5.04 -11.20
N ARG A 255 -1.64 -5.46 -10.57
CA ARG A 255 -0.30 -4.84 -10.59
C ARG A 255 0.66 -5.56 -11.53
N HIS A 256 0.13 -6.33 -12.47
CA HIS A 256 0.88 -7.09 -13.47
C HIS A 256 1.74 -8.23 -12.90
N ALA A 257 1.47 -8.69 -11.67
CA ALA A 257 2.09 -9.91 -11.14
C ALA A 257 1.77 -11.10 -12.06
N ASP A 258 2.78 -11.93 -12.31
CA ASP A 258 2.64 -13.10 -13.18
C ASP A 258 2.94 -14.38 -12.42
N LEU A 259 1.88 -15.11 -12.09
CA LEU A 259 1.95 -16.39 -11.39
C LEU A 259 2.88 -17.40 -12.08
N ARG A 260 3.01 -17.31 -13.43
CA ARG A 260 3.86 -18.19 -14.20
C ARG A 260 5.34 -18.08 -13.82
N ASN A 261 5.77 -16.96 -13.23
CA ASN A 261 7.15 -16.80 -12.77
C ASN A 261 7.54 -17.87 -11.76
N ILE A 262 6.69 -18.12 -10.74
CA ILE A 262 6.96 -19.15 -9.74
C ILE A 262 6.64 -20.57 -10.25
N LEU A 263 5.59 -20.73 -11.05
CA LEU A 263 5.22 -22.03 -11.61
C LEU A 263 6.26 -22.57 -12.59
N ASN A 264 6.91 -21.70 -13.35
CA ASN A 264 7.89 -22.06 -14.39
C ASN A 264 9.35 -21.91 -13.94
N PHE A 265 9.62 -21.57 -12.68
CA PHE A 265 11.00 -21.38 -12.19
C PHE A 265 11.92 -22.57 -12.49
N GLU A 266 11.42 -23.81 -12.32
CA GLU A 266 12.16 -25.04 -12.62
C GLU A 266 12.46 -25.23 -14.12
N LYS A 267 11.71 -24.57 -15.03
CA LYS A 267 12.02 -24.58 -16.47
C LYS A 267 13.20 -23.67 -16.78
N ASP A 268 13.31 -22.54 -16.11
CA ASP A 268 14.42 -21.59 -16.26
C ASP A 268 15.69 -22.04 -15.49
N TYR A 269 15.49 -22.82 -14.42
CA TYR A 269 16.53 -23.39 -13.57
C TYR A 269 16.30 -24.90 -13.38
N PRO A 270 16.63 -25.74 -14.38
CA PRO A 270 16.38 -27.19 -14.32
C PRO A 270 17.13 -27.89 -13.17
N GLU A 271 18.24 -27.30 -12.72
CA GLU A 271 19.04 -27.76 -11.58
C GLU A 271 18.52 -27.28 -10.22
N ALA A 272 17.42 -26.53 -10.20
CA ALA A 272 16.91 -25.97 -8.97
C ALA A 272 16.48 -27.04 -7.96
N LYS A 273 16.94 -26.88 -6.74
CA LYS A 273 16.41 -27.63 -5.60
C LYS A 273 15.05 -27.04 -5.23
N VAL A 274 14.03 -27.90 -5.04
CA VAL A 274 12.71 -27.49 -4.56
C VAL A 274 12.50 -27.98 -3.14
N VAL A 275 12.14 -27.08 -2.24
CA VAL A 275 11.83 -27.40 -0.83
C VAL A 275 10.41 -26.94 -0.52
N TYR A 276 9.61 -27.82 0.08
CA TYR A 276 8.24 -27.57 0.51
C TYR A 276 8.18 -27.26 2.00
N LEU A 277 7.64 -26.09 2.37
CA LEU A 277 7.35 -25.76 3.76
C LEU A 277 5.85 -25.96 4.02
N GLU A 278 5.46 -27.13 4.43
CA GLU A 278 4.07 -27.57 4.57
C GLU A 278 3.50 -27.40 5.97
N GLN A 279 4.33 -27.29 7.00
CA GLN A 279 3.89 -27.11 8.38
C GLN A 279 3.55 -25.64 8.67
N SER A 280 2.28 -25.39 8.98
CA SER A 280 1.79 -24.08 9.43
C SER A 280 1.88 -23.95 10.96
N TYR A 281 2.42 -22.84 11.44
CA TYR A 281 2.53 -22.50 12.86
C TYR A 281 1.51 -21.43 13.28
N ARG A 282 0.65 -20.99 12.35
CA ARG A 282 -0.23 -19.85 12.57
C ARG A 282 -1.64 -20.29 13.00
N SER A 283 -2.33 -20.99 12.15
CA SER A 283 -3.76 -21.23 12.26
C SER A 283 -4.08 -22.56 12.95
N THR A 284 -5.26 -22.67 13.55
CA THR A 284 -5.82 -23.93 14.04
C THR A 284 -6.17 -24.86 12.87
N LYS A 285 -6.36 -26.17 13.15
CA LYS A 285 -6.66 -27.19 12.13
C LYS A 285 -7.93 -26.88 11.35
N ASN A 286 -9.00 -26.45 12.03
CA ASN A 286 -10.28 -26.14 11.38
C ASN A 286 -10.16 -24.98 10.37
N ILE A 287 -9.42 -23.91 10.73
CA ILE A 287 -9.19 -22.78 9.84
C ILE A 287 -8.35 -23.20 8.63
N LEU A 288 -7.29 -23.99 8.87
CA LEU A 288 -6.41 -24.44 7.82
C LEU A 288 -7.11 -25.35 6.82
N GLU A 289 -7.94 -26.30 7.33
CA GLU A 289 -8.75 -27.21 6.50
C GLU A 289 -9.77 -26.42 5.67
N ALA A 290 -10.52 -25.51 6.30
CA ALA A 290 -11.49 -24.67 5.58
C ALA A 290 -10.82 -23.86 4.44
N ALA A 291 -9.68 -23.25 4.71
CA ALA A 291 -8.93 -22.47 3.72
C ALA A 291 -8.39 -23.39 2.60
N HIS A 292 -7.86 -24.57 2.96
CA HIS A 292 -7.34 -25.55 2.00
C HIS A 292 -8.43 -26.02 1.03
N GLN A 293 -9.63 -26.33 1.52
CA GLN A 293 -10.74 -26.76 0.67
C GLN A 293 -11.19 -25.65 -0.29
N VAL A 294 -11.25 -24.39 0.18
CA VAL A 294 -11.55 -23.26 -0.69
C VAL A 294 -10.54 -23.15 -1.82
N ILE A 295 -9.24 -23.23 -1.54
CA ILE A 295 -8.21 -23.01 -2.56
C ILE A 295 -7.98 -24.22 -3.47
N SER A 296 -8.32 -25.42 -3.03
CA SER A 296 -8.09 -26.65 -3.79
C SER A 296 -8.88 -26.74 -5.10
N VAL A 297 -9.91 -25.91 -5.27
CA VAL A 297 -10.72 -25.81 -6.50
C VAL A 297 -9.97 -25.14 -7.65
N ASN A 298 -8.96 -24.30 -7.36
CA ASN A 298 -8.14 -23.66 -8.38
C ASN A 298 -7.30 -24.69 -9.14
N ARG A 299 -7.08 -24.45 -10.44
CA ARG A 299 -6.33 -25.33 -11.35
C ARG A 299 -4.87 -24.94 -11.48
N GLU A 300 -4.60 -23.61 -11.56
CA GLU A 300 -3.25 -23.09 -11.66
C GLU A 300 -2.56 -23.01 -10.31
N ARG A 301 -2.08 -24.15 -9.80
CA ARG A 301 -1.39 -24.25 -8.52
C ARG A 301 -0.33 -25.36 -8.51
N LYS A 302 0.58 -25.31 -7.53
CA LYS A 302 1.43 -26.46 -7.15
C LYS A 302 0.81 -27.10 -5.91
N GLU A 303 0.60 -28.42 -5.93
CA GLU A 303 0.07 -29.13 -4.79
C GLU A 303 0.99 -28.95 -3.59
N ASN A 304 0.40 -28.54 -2.47
CA ASN A 304 1.07 -28.37 -1.18
C ASN A 304 0.15 -28.96 -0.09
N LYS A 305 0.66 -29.90 0.68
CA LYS A 305 -0.09 -30.58 1.74
C LYS A 305 0.10 -29.85 3.07
N LEU A 306 -0.65 -28.75 3.23
CA LEU A 306 -0.59 -27.96 4.46
C LEU A 306 -1.10 -28.78 5.66
N TRP A 307 -0.33 -28.76 6.73
CA TRP A 307 -0.69 -29.36 8.00
C TRP A 307 -0.22 -28.52 9.19
N THR A 308 -0.74 -28.79 10.38
CA THR A 308 -0.35 -28.09 11.61
C THR A 308 -0.43 -29.00 12.83
N GLU A 309 0.46 -28.76 13.78
CA GLU A 309 0.40 -29.36 15.13
C GLU A 309 -0.44 -28.53 16.11
N ASN A 310 -0.90 -27.35 15.69
CA ASN A 310 -1.79 -26.53 16.51
C ASN A 310 -3.06 -27.30 16.86
N GLU A 311 -3.77 -26.83 17.87
CA GLU A 311 -5.08 -27.39 18.30
C GLU A 311 -6.09 -27.47 17.15
N VAL A 312 -7.12 -28.27 17.32
CA VAL A 312 -8.24 -28.35 16.36
C VAL A 312 -8.90 -26.97 16.21
N GLY A 313 -9.03 -26.27 17.30
CA GLY A 313 -9.63 -24.94 17.37
C GLY A 313 -11.15 -24.93 17.24
N LEU A 314 -11.72 -23.74 17.25
CA LEU A 314 -13.16 -23.56 17.06
C LEU A 314 -13.53 -23.75 15.60
N PRO A 315 -14.77 -24.22 15.29
CA PRO A 315 -15.28 -24.21 13.93
C PRO A 315 -15.29 -22.80 13.34
N VAL A 316 -15.15 -22.70 12.01
CA VAL A 316 -15.33 -21.47 11.28
C VAL A 316 -16.79 -21.03 11.35
N ASN A 317 -17.05 -19.79 11.73
CA ASN A 317 -18.39 -19.27 11.87
C ASN A 317 -18.91 -18.75 10.51
N LEU A 318 -19.99 -19.34 9.99
CA LEU A 318 -20.71 -18.84 8.82
C LEU A 318 -21.93 -18.08 9.33
N VAL A 319 -22.00 -16.79 9.03
CA VAL A 319 -23.02 -15.88 9.56
C VAL A 319 -23.79 -15.23 8.41
N ALA A 320 -25.12 -15.41 8.40
CA ALA A 320 -26.00 -14.74 7.47
C ALA A 320 -26.75 -13.61 8.18
N THR A 321 -26.74 -12.42 7.59
CA THR A 321 -27.44 -11.22 8.09
C THR A 321 -28.43 -10.69 7.05
N SER A 322 -29.36 -9.83 7.46
CA SER A 322 -30.39 -9.33 6.55
C SER A 322 -29.83 -8.29 5.57
N ASP A 323 -28.97 -7.40 6.08
CA ASP A 323 -28.35 -6.33 5.31
C ASP A 323 -26.96 -5.93 5.87
N GLU A 324 -26.33 -4.93 5.25
CA GLU A 324 -25.01 -4.43 5.65
C GLU A 324 -25.01 -3.77 7.04
N ALA A 325 -26.13 -3.26 7.51
CA ALA A 325 -26.23 -2.68 8.85
C ALA A 325 -26.29 -3.77 9.92
N ASP A 326 -27.04 -4.85 9.66
CA ASP A 326 -27.07 -6.03 10.52
C ASP A 326 -25.70 -6.76 10.52
N GLU A 327 -25.01 -6.80 9.37
CA GLU A 327 -23.62 -7.31 9.28
C GLU A 327 -22.67 -6.53 10.19
N ALA A 328 -22.70 -5.21 10.09
CA ALA A 328 -21.87 -4.32 10.91
C ALA A 328 -22.21 -4.45 12.40
N HIS A 329 -23.51 -4.52 12.73
CA HIS A 329 -23.99 -4.73 14.09
C HIS A 329 -23.51 -6.08 14.67
N PHE A 330 -23.60 -7.16 13.89
CA PHE A 330 -23.07 -8.47 14.32
C PHE A 330 -21.58 -8.40 14.63
N VAL A 331 -20.79 -7.81 13.72
CA VAL A 331 -19.33 -7.69 13.87
C VAL A 331 -18.99 -6.96 15.18
N VAL A 332 -19.59 -5.79 15.41
CA VAL A 332 -19.27 -4.96 16.59
C VAL A 332 -19.73 -5.64 17.86
N SER A 333 -20.94 -6.23 17.87
CA SER A 333 -21.48 -6.95 19.03
C SER A 333 -20.63 -8.17 19.40
N GLU A 334 -20.16 -8.92 18.40
CA GLU A 334 -19.31 -10.10 18.63
C GLU A 334 -17.92 -9.68 19.12
N VAL A 335 -17.33 -8.62 18.55
CA VAL A 335 -16.07 -8.03 19.08
C VAL A 335 -16.28 -7.64 20.55
N GLN A 336 -17.35 -6.91 20.87
CA GLN A 336 -17.65 -6.49 22.24
C GLN A 336 -17.82 -7.68 23.19
N ARG A 337 -18.50 -8.74 22.74
CA ARG A 337 -18.66 -9.99 23.51
C ARG A 337 -17.28 -10.60 23.83
N LEU A 338 -16.40 -10.70 22.83
CA LEU A 338 -15.06 -11.28 22.99
C LEU A 338 -14.20 -10.44 23.97
N LEU A 339 -14.31 -9.11 23.88
CA LEU A 339 -13.61 -8.19 24.80
C LEU A 339 -14.12 -8.34 26.24
N ASN A 340 -15.44 -8.38 26.41
CA ASN A 340 -16.08 -8.52 27.73
C ASN A 340 -15.77 -9.86 28.41
N GLN A 341 -15.58 -10.91 27.61
CA GLN A 341 -15.21 -12.25 28.11
C GLN A 341 -13.69 -12.40 28.31
N GLY A 342 -12.89 -11.40 27.96
CA GLY A 342 -11.43 -11.46 28.04
C GLY A 342 -10.78 -12.45 27.05
N GLU A 343 -11.51 -12.85 26.00
CA GLU A 343 -11.05 -13.80 24.99
C GLU A 343 -10.18 -13.15 23.90
N ALA A 344 -10.31 -11.83 23.74
CA ALA A 344 -9.49 -11.03 22.82
C ALA A 344 -9.34 -9.60 23.36
N ARG A 345 -8.32 -8.89 22.85
CA ARG A 345 -8.17 -7.44 22.98
C ARG A 345 -8.57 -6.77 21.66
N PRO A 346 -8.84 -5.45 21.63
CA PRO A 346 -9.15 -4.74 20.39
C PRO A 346 -8.10 -4.99 19.27
N VAL A 347 -6.82 -4.92 19.60
CA VAL A 347 -5.72 -5.14 18.65
C VAL A 347 -5.68 -6.57 18.08
N ASP A 348 -6.28 -7.54 18.74
CA ASP A 348 -6.36 -8.93 18.31
C ASP A 348 -7.44 -9.15 17.23
N CYS A 349 -8.31 -8.17 16.99
CA CYS A 349 -9.47 -8.25 16.10
C CYS A 349 -9.25 -7.45 14.81
N VAL A 350 -9.61 -8.07 13.68
CA VAL A 350 -9.58 -7.42 12.36
C VAL A 350 -10.87 -7.68 11.59
N VAL A 351 -11.36 -6.66 10.89
CA VAL A 351 -12.46 -6.78 9.94
C VAL A 351 -11.92 -6.55 8.55
N MET A 352 -12.04 -7.57 7.71
CA MET A 352 -11.53 -7.57 6.34
C MET A 352 -12.68 -7.50 5.34
N TYR A 353 -12.53 -6.68 4.32
CA TYR A 353 -13.51 -6.50 3.26
C TYR A 353 -12.84 -6.44 1.88
N ARG A 354 -13.64 -6.64 0.82
CA ARG A 354 -13.13 -6.66 -0.56
C ARG A 354 -12.85 -5.26 -1.11
N THR A 355 -13.68 -4.29 -0.79
CA THR A 355 -13.59 -2.90 -1.28
C THR A 355 -13.77 -1.90 -0.14
N ASN A 356 -13.11 -0.75 -0.24
CA ASN A 356 -13.22 0.32 0.75
C ASN A 356 -14.65 0.85 0.92
N ALA A 357 -15.50 0.74 -0.11
CA ALA A 357 -16.91 1.14 0.00
C ALA A 357 -17.70 0.40 1.09
N GLN A 358 -17.23 -0.80 1.48
CA GLN A 358 -17.87 -1.60 2.54
C GLN A 358 -17.53 -1.09 3.95
N SER A 359 -16.44 -0.34 4.12
CA SER A 359 -16.01 0.12 5.46
C SER A 359 -17.02 1.04 6.11
N ARG A 360 -17.75 1.86 5.31
CA ARG A 360 -18.64 2.90 5.83
C ARG A 360 -19.68 2.38 6.84
N ALA A 361 -20.42 1.32 6.49
CA ALA A 361 -21.44 0.77 7.40
C ALA A 361 -20.80 0.24 8.70
N ILE A 362 -19.60 -0.34 8.59
CA ILE A 362 -18.85 -0.87 9.72
C ILE A 362 -18.35 0.28 10.59
N GLU A 363 -17.74 1.31 10.01
CA GLU A 363 -17.27 2.51 10.72
C GLU A 363 -18.40 3.21 11.47
N GLU A 364 -19.55 3.44 10.82
CA GLU A 364 -20.73 4.02 11.45
C GLU A 364 -21.15 3.23 12.71
N MET A 365 -21.08 1.90 12.65
CA MET A 365 -21.43 1.05 13.78
C MET A 365 -20.37 1.11 14.90
N PHE A 366 -19.06 1.09 14.55
CA PHE A 366 -17.98 1.26 15.53
C PHE A 366 -18.10 2.59 16.28
N ILE A 367 -18.44 3.69 15.56
CA ILE A 367 -18.69 5.01 16.15
C ILE A 367 -19.88 4.96 17.10
N ARG A 368 -21.01 4.36 16.69
CA ARG A 368 -22.23 4.24 17.52
C ARG A 368 -21.98 3.49 18.83
N TYR A 369 -21.15 2.44 18.78
CA TYR A 369 -20.78 1.66 19.99
C TYR A 369 -19.64 2.30 20.78
N GLY A 370 -19.09 3.42 20.33
CA GLY A 370 -17.92 4.05 20.95
C GLY A 370 -16.68 3.16 20.98
N MET A 371 -16.59 2.19 20.07
CA MET A 371 -15.48 1.25 20.00
C MET A 371 -14.36 1.82 19.14
N PRO A 372 -13.11 1.90 19.63
CA PRO A 372 -12.02 2.46 18.85
C PRO A 372 -11.59 1.51 17.74
N TYR A 373 -11.33 2.08 16.60
CA TYR A 373 -10.82 1.37 15.43
C TYR A 373 -9.74 2.18 14.71
N GLN A 374 -8.99 1.52 13.86
CA GLN A 374 -8.14 2.15 12.85
C GLN A 374 -8.56 1.64 11.47
N LEU A 375 -8.67 2.56 10.53
CA LEU A 375 -8.95 2.26 9.13
C LEU A 375 -7.64 2.25 8.35
N VAL A 376 -7.28 1.10 7.78
CA VAL A 376 -6.12 0.97 6.89
C VAL A 376 -6.59 1.14 5.45
N GLY A 377 -6.01 2.11 4.71
CA GLY A 377 -6.42 2.42 3.33
C GLY A 377 -7.59 3.40 3.22
N GLY A 378 -7.88 4.17 4.28
CA GLY A 378 -8.65 5.42 4.19
C GLY A 378 -7.97 6.46 3.30
N VAL A 379 -8.37 7.74 3.38
CA VAL A 379 -7.64 8.79 2.65
C VAL A 379 -6.18 8.73 3.07
N ARG A 380 -5.32 8.34 2.12
CA ARG A 380 -3.90 8.07 2.37
C ARG A 380 -3.27 9.31 2.97
N PHE A 381 -2.49 9.16 4.04
CA PHE A 381 -1.78 10.28 4.67
C PHE A 381 -1.02 11.12 3.62
N TYR A 382 -0.27 10.46 2.75
CA TYR A 382 0.46 11.13 1.67
C TYR A 382 -0.41 11.66 0.52
N GLU A 383 -1.70 11.30 0.46
CA GLU A 383 -2.68 11.83 -0.50
C GLU A 383 -3.45 13.03 0.04
N ARG A 384 -3.32 13.35 1.33
CA ARG A 384 -3.90 14.55 1.91
C ARG A 384 -3.35 15.79 1.22
N ARG A 385 -4.22 16.73 0.91
CA ARG A 385 -3.88 17.90 0.08
C ARG A 385 -2.67 18.66 0.63
N GLU A 386 -2.67 18.96 1.92
CA GLU A 386 -1.62 19.69 2.61
C GLU A 386 -0.28 18.94 2.61
N VAL A 387 -0.32 17.62 2.75
CA VAL A 387 0.86 16.76 2.70
C VAL A 387 1.45 16.73 1.28
N LYS A 388 0.59 16.56 0.27
CA LYS A 388 1.01 16.60 -1.15
C LYS A 388 1.57 17.95 -1.56
N ASP A 389 1.04 19.04 -1.04
CA ASP A 389 1.55 20.37 -1.34
C ASP A 389 2.99 20.53 -0.83
N ILE A 390 3.28 20.08 0.40
CA ILE A 390 4.64 20.11 0.94
C ILE A 390 5.57 19.17 0.17
N ILE A 391 5.11 17.96 -0.16
CA ILE A 391 5.90 17.01 -0.98
C ILE A 391 6.20 17.61 -2.36
N ALA A 392 5.23 18.28 -3.00
CA ALA A 392 5.44 18.95 -4.28
C ALA A 392 6.46 20.09 -4.19
N TYR A 393 6.46 20.86 -3.11
CA TYR A 393 7.55 21.82 -2.86
C TYR A 393 8.89 21.10 -2.79
N LEU A 394 9.02 20.08 -1.97
CA LEU A 394 10.27 19.34 -1.79
C LEU A 394 10.75 18.67 -3.09
N LYS A 395 9.81 18.11 -3.89
CA LYS A 395 10.10 17.57 -5.23
C LYS A 395 10.67 18.66 -6.15
N LEU A 396 10.05 19.85 -6.16
CA LEU A 396 10.51 20.98 -6.98
C LEU A 396 11.90 21.48 -6.56
N LEU A 397 12.18 21.54 -5.25
CA LEU A 397 13.50 21.92 -4.73
C LEU A 397 14.57 20.89 -5.12
N HIS A 398 14.22 19.61 -5.15
CA HIS A 398 15.11 18.52 -5.59
C HIS A 398 15.33 18.53 -7.11
N ASN A 399 14.23 18.68 -7.87
CA ASN A 399 14.22 18.71 -9.32
C ASN A 399 13.38 19.89 -9.85
N PRO A 400 13.99 21.04 -10.17
CA PRO A 400 13.27 22.21 -10.70
C PRO A 400 12.56 21.99 -12.03
N TYR A 401 12.86 20.89 -12.75
CA TYR A 401 12.23 20.55 -14.03
C TYR A 401 10.89 19.82 -13.86
N ASP A 402 10.48 19.48 -12.63
CA ASP A 402 9.21 18.85 -12.33
C ASP A 402 8.04 19.83 -12.52
N SER A 403 7.47 19.82 -13.74
CA SER A 403 6.38 20.71 -14.10
C SER A 403 5.06 20.39 -13.38
N ILE A 404 4.87 19.16 -12.94
CA ILE A 404 3.67 18.75 -12.18
C ILE A 404 3.71 19.38 -10.79
N SER A 405 4.81 19.20 -10.07
CA SER A 405 4.99 19.84 -8.77
C SER A 405 4.97 21.36 -8.85
N LEU A 406 5.63 21.96 -9.87
CA LEU A 406 5.60 23.40 -10.09
C LEU A 406 4.16 23.90 -10.27
N THR A 407 3.38 23.30 -11.16
CA THR A 407 1.99 23.71 -11.43
C THR A 407 1.12 23.59 -10.19
N ARG A 408 1.34 22.56 -9.38
CA ARG A 408 0.60 22.33 -8.14
C ARG A 408 0.80 23.47 -7.13
N ILE A 409 2.04 23.91 -6.92
CA ILE A 409 2.39 24.83 -5.82
C ILE A 409 2.54 26.29 -6.21
N ILE A 410 2.53 26.61 -7.50
CA ILE A 410 2.81 27.98 -7.99
C ILE A 410 1.92 29.05 -7.36
N ASN A 411 0.69 28.70 -7.02
CA ASN A 411 -0.28 29.56 -6.35
C ASN A 411 -0.82 28.98 -5.03
N VAL A 412 -0.04 28.16 -4.35
CA VAL A 412 -0.39 27.57 -3.03
C VAL A 412 0.78 27.83 -2.06
N PRO A 413 0.58 28.66 -1.01
CA PRO A 413 -0.53 29.59 -0.73
C PRO A 413 -0.82 30.58 -1.83
N GLY A 414 -1.98 31.24 -1.78
CA GLY A 414 -2.42 32.19 -2.81
C GLY A 414 -1.43 33.36 -3.02
N ARG A 415 -0.88 33.48 -4.25
CA ARG A 415 0.09 34.52 -4.63
C ARG A 415 -0.43 35.46 -5.71
N GLY A 416 -1.72 35.35 -6.05
CA GLY A 416 -2.30 36.12 -7.16
C GLY A 416 -1.89 35.58 -8.55
N ILE A 417 -1.38 34.36 -8.64
CA ILE A 417 -1.06 33.69 -9.89
C ILE A 417 -2.30 32.85 -10.29
N GLY A 418 -3.17 33.44 -11.12
CA GLY A 418 -4.36 32.75 -11.60
C GLY A 418 -4.05 31.68 -12.63
N GLN A 419 -5.01 30.78 -12.86
CA GLN A 419 -4.88 29.66 -13.81
C GLN A 419 -4.50 30.15 -15.22
N ARG A 420 -5.09 31.26 -15.69
CA ARG A 420 -4.75 31.87 -16.99
C ARG A 420 -3.27 32.25 -17.08
N THR A 421 -2.68 32.81 -16.01
CA THR A 421 -1.25 33.16 -15.97
C THR A 421 -0.37 31.92 -16.06
N VAL A 422 -0.78 30.83 -15.42
CA VAL A 422 -0.08 29.53 -15.50
C VAL A 422 -0.15 28.97 -16.92
N GLU A 423 -1.34 29.01 -17.55
CA GLU A 423 -1.54 28.53 -18.92
C GLU A 423 -0.70 29.36 -19.92
N GLU A 424 -0.70 30.68 -19.78
CA GLU A 424 0.13 31.60 -20.61
C GLU A 424 1.64 31.32 -20.41
N LEU A 425 2.10 31.05 -19.19
CA LEU A 425 3.48 30.62 -18.91
C LEU A 425 3.82 29.30 -19.62
N LEU A 426 2.95 28.29 -19.48
CA LEU A 426 3.17 26.97 -20.09
C LEU A 426 3.15 27.03 -21.62
N GLN A 427 2.27 27.83 -22.23
CA GLN A 427 2.24 28.02 -23.67
C GLN A 427 3.50 28.75 -24.17
N TRP A 428 3.93 29.78 -23.48
CA TRP A 428 5.12 30.53 -23.85
C TRP A 428 6.38 29.65 -23.79
N THR A 429 6.60 28.92 -22.68
CA THR A 429 7.77 28.03 -22.53
C THR A 429 7.72 26.87 -23.54
N LYS A 430 6.56 26.34 -23.84
CA LYS A 430 6.36 25.34 -24.90
C LYS A 430 6.76 25.88 -26.28
N GLY A 431 6.38 27.13 -26.58
CA GLY A 431 6.76 27.80 -27.83
C GLY A 431 8.27 27.99 -27.99
N LEU A 432 8.99 28.15 -26.87
CA LEU A 432 10.43 28.25 -26.84
C LEU A 432 11.16 26.90 -26.74
N GLY A 433 10.43 25.80 -26.49
CA GLY A 433 11.01 24.47 -26.29
C GLY A 433 11.81 24.32 -24.99
N ILE A 434 11.52 25.14 -23.95
CA ILE A 434 12.19 25.13 -22.65
C ILE A 434 11.24 24.67 -21.54
N ALA A 435 11.81 24.27 -20.40
CA ALA A 435 11.03 23.90 -19.22
C ALA A 435 10.38 25.15 -18.57
N PRO A 436 9.21 25.02 -17.90
CA PRO A 436 8.55 26.14 -17.23
C PRO A 436 9.45 26.86 -16.21
N TYR A 437 10.29 26.13 -15.48
CA TYR A 437 11.26 26.72 -14.55
C TYR A 437 12.32 27.59 -15.27
N GLU A 438 12.82 27.15 -16.42
CA GLU A 438 13.75 27.94 -17.24
C GLU A 438 13.08 29.22 -17.76
N GLY A 439 11.78 29.15 -18.09
CA GLY A 439 10.99 30.31 -18.44
C GLY A 439 10.88 31.31 -17.28
N LEU A 440 10.61 30.83 -16.06
CA LEU A 440 10.62 31.70 -14.87
C LEU A 440 11.97 32.33 -14.64
N GLN A 441 13.07 31.60 -14.86
CA GLN A 441 14.45 32.10 -14.75
C GLN A 441 14.72 33.19 -15.77
N GLN A 442 14.34 33.01 -17.03
CA GLN A 442 14.50 34.02 -18.08
C GLN A 442 13.70 35.29 -17.74
N MET A 443 12.47 35.18 -17.26
CA MET A 443 11.65 36.32 -16.84
C MET A 443 12.31 37.12 -15.71
N ALA A 444 12.92 36.42 -14.75
CA ALA A 444 13.58 37.06 -13.60
C ALA A 444 14.82 37.83 -14.03
N HIS A 445 15.59 37.34 -15.01
CA HIS A 445 16.83 37.96 -15.46
C HIS A 445 16.62 39.01 -16.55
N GLU A 446 15.77 38.75 -17.55
CA GLU A 446 15.67 39.61 -18.74
C GLU A 446 14.47 40.59 -18.72
N LYS A 447 13.55 40.49 -17.74
CA LYS A 447 12.32 41.30 -17.59
C LYS A 447 11.47 41.42 -18.89
N SER A 448 11.72 40.57 -19.89
CA SER A 448 11.06 40.59 -21.17
C SER A 448 10.42 39.26 -21.48
N SER A 449 9.08 39.19 -21.37
CA SER A 449 8.28 38.20 -22.06
C SER A 449 7.15 38.94 -22.77
N SER A 450 7.04 38.78 -24.06
CA SER A 450 6.20 39.58 -24.92
C SER A 450 4.68 39.36 -24.77
N HIS A 451 4.21 38.44 -23.95
CA HIS A 451 2.80 38.02 -23.88
C HIS A 451 2.16 38.10 -22.49
N LEU A 452 2.96 38.22 -21.42
CA LEU A 452 2.43 38.30 -20.05
C LEU A 452 2.35 39.76 -19.57
N SER A 453 1.32 40.06 -18.76
CA SER A 453 1.21 41.42 -18.16
C SER A 453 2.34 41.66 -17.18
N SER A 454 2.74 42.96 -17.00
CA SER A 454 3.79 43.35 -16.04
C SER A 454 3.52 42.85 -14.62
N ARG A 455 2.24 42.77 -14.21
CA ARG A 455 1.82 42.24 -12.92
C ARG A 455 2.08 40.72 -12.86
N ALA A 456 1.76 39.98 -13.93
CA ALA A 456 2.01 38.54 -14.00
C ALA A 456 3.51 38.24 -13.94
N ILE A 457 4.34 39.00 -14.67
CA ILE A 457 5.78 38.85 -14.63
C ILE A 457 6.32 39.09 -13.20
N GLN A 458 5.82 40.11 -12.50
CA GLN A 458 6.26 40.42 -11.15
C GLN A 458 5.95 39.31 -10.15
N VAL A 459 4.72 38.76 -10.17
CA VAL A 459 4.32 37.68 -9.24
C VAL A 459 5.05 36.36 -9.55
N LEU A 460 5.28 36.06 -10.84
CA LEU A 460 6.06 34.90 -11.27
C LEU A 460 7.56 35.04 -10.89
N THR A 461 8.12 36.21 -11.04
CA THR A 461 9.51 36.51 -10.61
C THR A 461 9.65 36.38 -9.10
N ASN A 462 8.69 36.89 -8.32
CA ASN A 462 8.70 36.70 -6.86
C ASN A 462 8.65 35.23 -6.46
N PHE A 463 7.82 34.44 -7.14
CA PHE A 463 7.75 33.02 -6.92
C PHE A 463 9.08 32.32 -7.29
N PHE A 464 9.68 32.65 -8.43
CA PHE A 464 10.98 32.13 -8.84
C PHE A 464 12.07 32.42 -7.78
N ASN A 465 12.15 33.67 -7.29
CA ASN A 465 13.13 34.03 -6.27
C ASN A 465 12.94 33.24 -4.98
N LEU A 466 11.67 33.03 -4.52
CA LEU A 466 11.37 32.22 -3.36
C LEU A 466 11.87 30.78 -3.55
N ILE A 467 11.59 30.18 -4.71
CA ILE A 467 12.03 28.80 -4.99
C ILE A 467 13.56 28.73 -5.07
N GLN A 468 14.21 29.72 -5.68
CA GLN A 468 15.68 29.75 -5.76
C GLN A 468 16.32 29.82 -4.37
N GLU A 469 15.80 30.68 -3.47
CA GLU A 469 16.28 30.75 -2.09
C GLU A 469 16.12 29.41 -1.35
N LEU A 470 14.98 28.74 -1.53
CA LEU A 470 14.73 27.42 -0.91
C LEU A 470 15.64 26.33 -1.50
N ILE A 471 15.95 26.39 -2.80
CA ILE A 471 16.93 25.49 -3.44
C ILE A 471 18.32 25.69 -2.82
N ASP A 472 18.75 26.93 -2.59
CA ASP A 472 20.04 27.24 -1.98
C ASP A 472 20.10 26.73 -0.53
N GLU A 473 19.01 26.87 0.25
CA GLU A 473 18.91 26.29 1.60
C GLU A 473 18.94 24.76 1.60
N SER A 474 18.28 24.11 0.63
CA SER A 474 18.27 22.65 0.52
C SER A 474 19.64 22.00 0.36
N GLN A 475 20.66 22.79 -0.03
CA GLN A 475 22.06 22.35 -0.12
C GLN A 475 22.80 22.40 1.22
N ARG A 476 22.23 23.08 2.22
CA ARG A 476 22.90 23.41 3.49
C ARG A 476 22.30 22.70 4.69
N ILE A 477 20.99 22.47 4.69
CA ILE A 477 20.24 21.92 5.83
C ILE A 477 19.53 20.63 5.46
N ASN A 478 19.25 19.77 6.46
CA ASN A 478 18.54 18.51 6.27
C ASN A 478 17.05 18.76 5.94
N VAL A 479 16.35 17.71 5.51
CA VAL A 479 14.96 17.82 5.04
C VAL A 479 13.98 18.31 6.12
N ALA A 480 14.17 17.96 7.39
CA ALA A 480 13.28 18.41 8.46
C ALA A 480 13.41 19.93 8.73
N ASP A 481 14.63 20.43 8.77
CA ASP A 481 14.92 21.86 8.92
C ASP A 481 14.52 22.63 7.65
N LEU A 482 14.70 22.04 6.47
CA LEU A 482 14.24 22.60 5.20
C LEU A 482 12.71 22.79 5.18
N MET A 483 11.96 21.83 5.72
CA MET A 483 10.51 21.97 5.87
C MET A 483 10.14 23.15 6.77
N ASP A 484 10.85 23.37 7.87
CA ASP A 484 10.59 24.53 8.75
C ASP A 484 10.80 25.85 8.02
N VAL A 485 11.92 25.96 7.29
CA VAL A 485 12.24 27.14 6.47
C VAL A 485 11.20 27.34 5.35
N LEU A 486 10.79 26.26 4.69
CA LEU A 486 9.76 26.27 3.66
C LEU A 486 8.43 26.80 4.22
N LEU A 487 7.95 26.22 5.31
CA LEU A 487 6.69 26.60 5.97
C LEU A 487 6.69 28.07 6.38
N GLN A 488 7.80 28.56 6.92
CA GLN A 488 7.97 29.96 7.31
C GLN A 488 8.00 30.91 6.11
N LYS A 489 8.85 30.62 5.09
CA LYS A 489 9.03 31.51 3.92
C LYS A 489 7.79 31.56 3.03
N THR A 490 7.04 30.48 2.93
CA THR A 490 5.83 30.42 2.10
C THR A 490 4.59 30.97 2.81
N GLY A 491 4.60 31.09 4.15
CA GLY A 491 3.40 31.40 4.95
C GLY A 491 2.36 30.27 4.92
N TYR A 492 2.78 29.04 4.67
CA TYR A 492 1.86 27.90 4.48
C TYR A 492 1.04 27.58 5.75
N ARG A 493 1.63 27.79 6.94
CA ARG A 493 0.94 27.61 8.21
C ARG A 493 -0.29 28.52 8.32
N ASP A 494 -0.11 29.81 8.07
CA ASP A 494 -1.18 30.80 8.18
C ASP A 494 -2.28 30.51 7.16
N HIS A 495 -1.90 30.11 5.95
CA HIS A 495 -2.83 29.65 4.92
C HIS A 495 -3.67 28.45 5.34
N LEU A 496 -3.10 27.47 6.05
CA LEU A 496 -3.87 26.33 6.56
C LEU A 496 -4.82 26.76 7.66
N LEU A 497 -4.36 27.56 8.63
CA LEU A 497 -5.16 27.98 9.78
C LEU A 497 -6.34 28.90 9.42
N GLU A 498 -6.38 29.45 8.20
CA GLU A 498 -7.56 30.16 7.65
C GLU A 498 -8.69 29.21 7.22
N LEU A 499 -8.46 27.91 7.14
CA LEU A 499 -9.45 26.90 6.76
C LEU A 499 -10.21 26.38 7.99
N ASP A 500 -11.47 25.95 7.82
CA ASP A 500 -12.29 25.40 8.91
C ASP A 500 -11.65 24.20 9.63
N ASP A 501 -10.90 23.37 8.90
CA ASP A 501 -10.17 22.19 9.39
C ASP A 501 -8.64 22.44 9.49
N GLY A 502 -8.25 23.69 9.64
CA GLY A 502 -6.85 24.13 9.56
C GLY A 502 -5.92 23.52 10.60
N GLU A 503 -6.38 23.34 11.84
CA GLU A 503 -5.59 22.71 12.90
C GLU A 503 -5.28 21.24 12.58
N GLU A 504 -6.29 20.46 12.13
CA GLU A 504 -6.09 19.06 11.74
C GLU A 504 -5.10 18.95 10.58
N ARG A 505 -5.21 19.84 9.58
CA ARG A 505 -4.28 19.88 8.45
C ARG A 505 -2.87 20.25 8.89
N TRP A 506 -2.76 21.17 9.83
CA TRP A 506 -1.46 21.53 10.40
C TRP A 506 -0.81 20.37 11.13
N ASP A 507 -1.57 19.60 11.90
CA ASP A 507 -1.09 18.39 12.57
C ASP A 507 -0.56 17.37 11.56
N ASN A 508 -1.23 17.20 10.40
CA ASN A 508 -0.75 16.35 9.32
C ASN A 508 0.62 16.82 8.76
N VAL A 509 0.81 18.12 8.61
CA VAL A 509 2.10 18.69 8.17
C VAL A 509 3.18 18.44 9.22
N MET A 510 2.84 18.56 10.50
CA MET A 510 3.78 18.31 11.59
C MET A 510 4.12 16.82 11.73
N GLU A 511 3.19 15.92 11.43
CA GLU A 511 3.46 14.48 11.32
C GLU A 511 4.43 14.19 10.18
N LEU A 512 4.21 14.77 8.99
CA LEU A 512 5.14 14.64 7.86
C LEU A 512 6.55 15.12 8.22
N ARG A 513 6.64 16.24 8.95
CA ARG A 513 7.91 16.75 9.48
C ARG A 513 8.55 15.78 10.47
N GLY A 514 7.74 15.11 11.29
CA GLY A 514 8.19 14.05 12.21
C GLY A 514 8.88 12.90 11.45
N ILE A 515 8.28 12.47 10.35
CA ILE A 515 8.85 11.44 9.46
C ILE A 515 10.16 11.95 8.84
N ALA A 516 10.22 13.21 8.42
CA ALA A 516 11.43 13.80 7.84
C ALA A 516 12.63 13.79 8.81
N LYS A 517 12.42 13.83 10.13
CA LYS A 517 13.49 13.72 11.15
C LYS A 517 14.24 12.39 11.13
N GLU A 518 13.63 11.32 10.64
CA GLU A 518 14.32 10.02 10.52
C GLU A 518 15.54 10.11 9.60
N PHE A 519 15.55 11.09 8.69
CA PHE A 519 16.62 11.29 7.70
C PHE A 519 17.61 12.40 8.09
N GLN A 520 17.52 12.97 9.30
CA GLN A 520 18.35 14.10 9.73
C GLN A 520 19.84 13.75 9.92
N HIS A 521 20.17 12.46 10.07
CA HIS A 521 21.54 11.96 10.23
C HIS A 521 22.31 11.90 8.90
N LEU A 522 21.64 12.08 7.77
CA LEU A 522 22.22 12.09 6.44
C LEU A 522 22.68 13.52 6.07
N ASN A 523 23.61 13.62 5.11
CA ASN A 523 23.96 14.94 4.58
C ASN A 523 22.75 15.59 3.85
N PRO A 524 22.69 16.92 3.68
CA PRO A 524 21.51 17.63 3.19
C PRO A 524 20.92 17.07 1.91
N ARG A 525 21.76 16.78 0.91
CA ARG A 525 21.30 16.24 -0.38
C ARG A 525 20.76 14.81 -0.26
N GLU A 526 21.46 13.96 0.47
CA GLU A 526 21.02 12.57 0.70
C GLU A 526 19.75 12.54 1.56
N SER A 527 19.64 13.42 2.55
CA SER A 527 18.47 13.55 3.42
C SER A 527 17.21 13.84 2.60
N LEU A 528 17.23 14.85 1.72
CA LEU A 528 16.09 15.19 0.87
C LEU A 528 15.78 14.08 -0.14
N THR A 529 16.79 13.50 -0.77
CA THR A 529 16.61 12.42 -1.75
C THR A 529 15.99 11.19 -1.12
N SER A 530 16.55 10.72 0.01
CA SER A 530 16.08 9.50 0.70
C SER A 530 14.67 9.69 1.28
N PHE A 531 14.35 10.90 1.77
CA PHE A 531 13.00 11.23 2.21
C PHE A 531 11.99 11.12 1.06
N LEU A 532 12.27 11.75 -0.09
CA LEU A 532 11.38 11.72 -1.26
C LEU A 532 11.21 10.30 -1.83
N GLU A 533 12.26 9.49 -1.82
CA GLU A 533 12.17 8.06 -2.17
C GLU A 533 11.30 7.30 -1.18
N GLY A 534 11.52 7.51 0.12
CA GLY A 534 10.73 6.90 1.18
C GLY A 534 9.24 7.19 1.03
N VAL A 535 8.90 8.46 0.80
CA VAL A 535 7.50 8.89 0.58
C VAL A 535 6.92 8.29 -0.69
N SER A 536 7.66 8.29 -1.81
CA SER A 536 7.16 7.75 -3.09
C SER A 536 6.98 6.23 -3.06
N LEU A 537 7.82 5.51 -2.32
CA LEU A 537 7.77 4.05 -2.21
C LEU A 537 6.89 3.56 -1.04
N PHE A 538 6.23 4.46 -0.31
CA PHE A 538 5.38 4.13 0.82
C PHE A 538 4.12 3.38 0.35
N SER A 539 3.77 2.29 1.05
CA SER A 539 2.57 1.51 0.78
C SER A 539 1.51 1.70 1.88
N GLU A 540 0.24 1.44 1.54
CA GLU A 540 -0.87 1.52 2.51
C GLU A 540 -0.68 0.58 3.70
N ALA A 541 -0.07 -0.58 3.48
CA ALA A 541 0.24 -1.53 4.55
C ALA A 541 1.25 -0.97 5.58
N ASP A 542 2.02 0.07 5.20
CA ASP A 542 2.97 0.72 6.10
C ASP A 542 2.30 1.66 7.12
N GLN A 543 1.00 2.00 6.95
CA GLN A 543 0.22 2.86 7.85
C GLN A 543 -0.26 2.17 9.13
N LEU A 544 -0.19 0.84 9.20
CA LEU A 544 -0.70 0.10 10.35
C LEU A 544 0.12 0.41 11.61
N ASP A 545 -0.51 1.00 12.61
CA ASP A 545 0.07 1.23 13.93
C ASP A 545 -0.28 0.06 14.87
N GLU A 546 0.62 -0.91 14.97
CA GLU A 546 0.46 -2.10 15.82
C GLU A 546 0.52 -1.79 17.33
N LYS A 547 0.92 -0.58 17.72
CA LYS A 547 1.02 -0.17 19.11
C LYS A 547 -0.31 0.31 19.68
N LYS A 548 -1.27 0.65 18.82
CA LYS A 548 -2.60 1.06 19.24
C LYS A 548 -3.46 -0.15 19.59
N ASP A 549 -4.06 -0.16 20.77
CA ASP A 549 -5.02 -1.19 21.17
C ASP A 549 -6.42 -0.88 20.63
N VAL A 550 -6.58 -1.05 19.32
CA VAL A 550 -7.80 -0.75 18.55
C VAL A 550 -8.11 -1.85 17.54
N VAL A 551 -9.37 -2.00 17.14
CA VAL A 551 -9.76 -2.95 16.08
C VAL A 551 -9.29 -2.44 14.72
N THR A 552 -8.77 -3.33 13.89
CA THR A 552 -8.30 -2.97 12.54
C THR A 552 -9.39 -3.22 11.48
N LEU A 553 -9.69 -2.21 10.67
CA LEU A 553 -10.52 -2.30 9.47
C LEU A 553 -9.62 -2.21 8.24
N ILE A 554 -9.66 -3.21 7.35
CA ILE A 554 -8.67 -3.32 6.27
C ILE A 554 -9.23 -4.08 5.07
N THR A 555 -8.74 -3.79 3.86
CA THR A 555 -9.08 -4.61 2.70
C THR A 555 -8.34 -5.96 2.72
N LEU A 556 -8.92 -6.98 2.10
CA LEU A 556 -8.29 -8.30 1.96
C LEU A 556 -6.90 -8.24 1.31
N HIS A 557 -6.71 -7.34 0.32
CA HIS A 557 -5.41 -7.18 -0.35
C HIS A 557 -4.33 -6.63 0.59
N GLN A 558 -4.70 -5.65 1.42
CA GLN A 558 -3.77 -5.03 2.38
C GLN A 558 -3.47 -5.94 3.58
N ALA A 559 -4.36 -6.91 3.86
CA ALA A 559 -4.18 -7.88 4.93
C ALA A 559 -3.07 -8.92 4.63
N LYS A 560 -2.57 -8.99 3.39
CA LYS A 560 -1.46 -9.87 3.03
C LYS A 560 -0.22 -9.54 3.87
N GLY A 561 0.42 -10.57 4.41
CA GLY A 561 1.57 -10.44 5.32
C GLY A 561 1.20 -10.26 6.80
N LEU A 562 -0.04 -9.85 7.12
CA LEU A 562 -0.51 -9.68 8.49
C LEU A 562 -1.07 -10.99 9.08
N GLU A 563 -1.33 -10.99 10.40
CA GLU A 563 -1.95 -12.13 11.09
C GLU A 563 -2.60 -11.68 12.40
N TYR A 564 -3.82 -12.18 12.66
CA TYR A 564 -4.62 -11.77 13.80
C TYR A 564 -5.23 -12.97 14.54
N PRO A 565 -5.39 -12.92 15.86
CA PRO A 565 -6.11 -13.94 16.62
C PRO A 565 -7.56 -14.12 16.16
N VAL A 566 -8.27 -13.04 15.82
CA VAL A 566 -9.68 -13.00 15.44
C VAL A 566 -9.85 -12.25 14.12
N VAL A 567 -10.42 -12.93 13.12
CA VAL A 567 -10.64 -12.38 11.78
C VAL A 567 -12.11 -12.46 11.42
N PHE A 568 -12.67 -11.33 10.99
CA PHE A 568 -13.96 -11.22 10.34
C PHE A 568 -13.74 -10.92 8.86
N ILE A 569 -14.32 -11.73 7.97
CA ILE A 569 -14.39 -11.43 6.52
C ILE A 569 -15.84 -11.13 6.22
N VAL A 570 -16.12 -9.90 5.83
CA VAL A 570 -17.49 -9.42 5.55
C VAL A 570 -17.75 -9.29 4.05
N GLY A 571 -19.01 -9.32 3.66
CA GLY A 571 -19.40 -9.26 2.25
C GLY A 571 -19.11 -10.55 1.50
N MET A 572 -19.27 -11.72 2.15
CA MET A 572 -19.11 -13.03 1.52
C MET A 572 -20.30 -13.34 0.59
N GLU A 573 -20.41 -12.57 -0.51
CA GLU A 573 -21.55 -12.55 -1.43
C GLU A 573 -21.09 -12.55 -2.88
N GLU A 574 -21.87 -13.18 -3.77
CA GLU A 574 -21.65 -13.06 -5.21
C GLU A 574 -21.74 -11.58 -5.65
N GLY A 575 -20.76 -11.16 -6.45
CA GLY A 575 -20.65 -9.77 -6.88
C GLY A 575 -19.83 -8.88 -5.96
N VAL A 576 -19.56 -9.29 -4.71
CA VAL A 576 -18.70 -8.62 -3.73
C VAL A 576 -17.40 -9.41 -3.52
N LEU A 577 -17.49 -10.64 -3.04
CA LEU A 577 -16.40 -11.61 -2.94
C LEU A 577 -16.93 -13.01 -3.30
N PRO A 578 -16.76 -13.50 -4.54
CA PRO A 578 -15.97 -12.89 -5.63
C PRO A 578 -16.56 -11.60 -6.20
N HIS A 579 -15.70 -10.70 -6.66
CA HIS A 579 -16.13 -9.45 -7.26
C HIS A 579 -16.78 -9.70 -8.64
N PHE A 580 -17.84 -8.95 -8.99
CA PHE A 580 -18.61 -9.18 -10.23
C PHE A 580 -17.76 -9.15 -11.52
N ARG A 581 -16.66 -8.41 -11.56
CA ARG A 581 -15.75 -8.34 -12.72
C ARG A 581 -15.05 -9.67 -13.02
N SER A 582 -14.96 -10.57 -12.07
CA SER A 582 -14.31 -11.87 -12.25
C SER A 582 -15.22 -12.94 -12.85
N PHE A 583 -16.51 -12.65 -13.06
CA PHE A 583 -17.49 -13.67 -13.47
C PHE A 583 -17.22 -14.23 -14.87
N ASP A 584 -16.75 -13.39 -15.78
CA ASP A 584 -16.52 -13.75 -17.18
C ASP A 584 -15.07 -14.22 -17.45
N ASP A 585 -14.20 -14.18 -16.44
CA ASP A 585 -12.77 -14.53 -16.57
C ASP A 585 -12.36 -15.57 -15.53
N PRO A 586 -12.14 -16.83 -15.93
CA PRO A 586 -11.73 -17.90 -15.01
C PRO A 586 -10.44 -17.60 -14.24
N ALA A 587 -9.48 -16.90 -14.83
CA ALA A 587 -8.23 -16.57 -14.17
C ALA A 587 -8.45 -15.52 -13.06
N GLN A 588 -9.31 -14.53 -13.31
CA GLN A 588 -9.71 -13.57 -12.29
C GLN A 588 -10.55 -14.23 -11.17
N MET A 589 -11.39 -15.19 -11.51
CA MET A 589 -12.14 -15.96 -10.51
C MET A 589 -11.20 -16.77 -9.60
N GLU A 590 -10.15 -17.37 -10.16
CA GLU A 590 -9.12 -18.02 -9.35
C GLU A 590 -8.35 -17.05 -8.46
N GLU A 591 -8.13 -15.83 -8.92
CA GLU A 591 -7.49 -14.79 -8.08
C GLU A 591 -8.41 -14.33 -6.94
N GLU A 592 -9.71 -14.13 -7.17
CA GLU A 592 -10.67 -13.83 -6.10
C GLU A 592 -10.71 -14.97 -5.05
N ARG A 593 -10.56 -16.21 -5.49
CA ARG A 593 -10.47 -17.37 -4.59
C ARG A 593 -9.17 -17.36 -3.78
N ARG A 594 -8.04 -17.00 -4.40
CA ARG A 594 -6.76 -16.78 -3.68
C ARG A 594 -6.88 -15.64 -2.68
N LEU A 595 -7.62 -14.59 -3.02
CA LEU A 595 -7.85 -13.46 -2.12
C LEU A 595 -8.68 -13.87 -0.89
N CYS A 596 -9.73 -14.67 -1.08
CA CYS A 596 -10.49 -15.27 0.01
C CYS A 596 -9.58 -16.16 0.89
N TYR A 597 -8.80 -17.05 0.28
CA TYR A 597 -7.82 -17.90 0.95
C TYR A 597 -6.79 -17.09 1.76
N VAL A 598 -6.26 -15.99 1.19
CA VAL A 598 -5.36 -15.09 1.91
C VAL A 598 -6.05 -14.53 3.14
N GLY A 599 -7.28 -14.02 3.04
CA GLY A 599 -8.04 -13.52 4.18
C GLY A 599 -8.25 -14.56 5.27
N MET A 600 -8.72 -15.76 4.90
CA MET A 600 -8.95 -16.87 5.85
C MET A 600 -7.66 -17.26 6.59
N THR A 601 -6.55 -17.35 5.87
CA THR A 601 -5.23 -17.73 6.44
C THR A 601 -4.55 -16.62 7.25
N ARG A 602 -5.19 -15.46 7.42
CA ARG A 602 -4.73 -14.44 8.39
C ARG A 602 -5.17 -14.79 9.81
N ALA A 603 -6.19 -15.63 9.96
CA ALA A 603 -6.73 -16.01 11.26
C ALA A 603 -5.85 -17.03 11.99
N LYS A 604 -5.60 -16.76 13.29
CA LYS A 604 -4.89 -17.67 14.18
C LYS A 604 -5.85 -18.60 14.91
N ARG A 605 -6.90 -18.06 15.55
CA ARG A 605 -7.78 -18.77 16.48
C ARG A 605 -9.26 -18.78 16.08
N ARG A 606 -9.76 -17.65 15.54
CA ARG A 606 -11.19 -17.50 15.21
C ARG A 606 -11.34 -16.88 13.83
N LEU A 607 -12.27 -17.45 13.06
CA LEU A 607 -12.64 -16.95 11.73
C LEU A 607 -14.15 -16.84 11.64
N TYR A 608 -14.63 -15.68 11.20
CA TYR A 608 -16.01 -15.38 10.90
C TYR A 608 -16.12 -14.99 9.42
N LEU A 609 -17.01 -15.69 8.69
CA LEU A 609 -17.33 -15.40 7.30
C LEU A 609 -18.77 -14.90 7.29
N VAL A 610 -18.96 -13.62 6.98
CA VAL A 610 -20.24 -12.92 7.14
C VAL A 610 -20.76 -12.49 5.78
N ASN A 611 -22.04 -12.78 5.51
CA ASN A 611 -22.73 -12.32 4.31
C ASN A 611 -24.05 -11.62 4.66
N ALA A 612 -24.42 -10.60 3.87
CA ALA A 612 -25.70 -9.93 3.93
C ALA A 612 -26.58 -10.35 2.75
N LEU A 613 -27.86 -10.63 3.00
CA LEU A 613 -28.81 -11.01 1.94
C LEU A 613 -29.15 -9.83 1.01
N ARG A 614 -29.06 -8.61 1.52
CA ARG A 614 -29.26 -7.37 0.76
C ARG A 614 -28.13 -6.41 1.10
N ARG A 615 -27.64 -5.70 0.09
CA ARG A 615 -26.57 -4.72 0.28
C ARG A 615 -26.78 -3.48 -0.58
N ARG A 616 -26.53 -2.29 -0.03
CA ARG A 616 -26.48 -1.03 -0.78
C ARG A 616 -25.05 -0.80 -1.22
N LEU A 617 -24.82 -0.85 -2.52
CA LEU A 617 -23.55 -0.49 -3.13
C LEU A 617 -23.77 0.48 -4.28
N LEU A 618 -22.95 1.53 -4.35
CA LEU A 618 -22.95 2.52 -5.44
C LEU A 618 -24.35 3.13 -5.75
N GLY A 619 -25.17 3.31 -4.71
CA GLY A 619 -26.49 3.95 -4.84
C GLY A 619 -27.64 3.00 -5.23
N GLY A 620 -27.38 1.70 -5.43
CA GLY A 620 -28.39 0.67 -5.69
C GLY A 620 -28.50 -0.35 -4.54
N ILE A 621 -29.68 -0.97 -4.39
CA ILE A 621 -29.87 -2.13 -3.49
C ILE A 621 -29.78 -3.37 -4.37
N SER A 622 -28.88 -4.28 -4.02
CA SER A 622 -28.75 -5.61 -4.62
C SER A 622 -29.09 -6.70 -3.60
N ALA A 623 -29.76 -7.73 -4.06
CA ALA A 623 -29.92 -8.97 -3.31
C ALA A 623 -28.95 -9.99 -3.89
N ASN A 624 -27.88 -10.28 -3.16
CA ASN A 624 -26.80 -11.15 -3.63
C ASN A 624 -26.91 -12.52 -2.95
N PRO A 625 -26.75 -13.62 -3.69
CA PRO A 625 -26.60 -14.95 -3.08
C PRO A 625 -25.32 -14.99 -2.22
N PRO A 626 -25.24 -15.88 -1.22
CA PRO A 626 -23.98 -16.14 -0.52
C PRO A 626 -22.87 -16.53 -1.49
N SER A 627 -21.64 -16.11 -1.19
CA SER A 627 -20.47 -16.42 -1.99
C SER A 627 -20.34 -17.92 -2.28
N ARG A 628 -20.04 -18.27 -3.54
CA ARG A 628 -19.75 -19.65 -3.94
C ARG A 628 -18.60 -20.27 -3.15
N PHE A 629 -17.68 -19.45 -2.63
CA PHE A 629 -16.55 -19.92 -1.83
C PHE A 629 -16.98 -20.55 -0.50
N LEU A 630 -18.16 -20.17 0.03
CA LEU A 630 -18.70 -20.77 1.24
C LEU A 630 -19.16 -22.24 1.02
N GLN A 631 -19.53 -22.60 -0.22
CA GLN A 631 -19.95 -23.95 -0.56
C GLN A 631 -18.79 -24.96 -0.61
N ASP A 632 -17.56 -24.46 -0.79
CA ASP A 632 -16.37 -25.28 -0.84
C ASP A 632 -15.87 -25.69 0.56
N ILE A 633 -16.44 -25.09 1.63
CA ILE A 633 -16.02 -25.35 3.01
C ILE A 633 -16.79 -26.54 3.59
N PRO A 634 -16.08 -27.57 4.10
CA PRO A 634 -16.73 -28.74 4.65
C PRO A 634 -17.60 -28.44 5.90
N PRO A 635 -18.80 -28.97 6.01
CA PRO A 635 -19.68 -28.75 7.17
C PRO A 635 -19.05 -29.13 8.51
N GLN A 636 -18.15 -30.12 8.51
CA GLN A 636 -17.50 -30.64 9.73
C GLN A 636 -16.61 -29.60 10.44
N VAL A 637 -16.06 -28.63 9.67
CA VAL A 637 -15.21 -27.58 10.21
C VAL A 637 -15.94 -26.23 10.35
N THR A 638 -17.25 -26.20 10.10
CA THR A 638 -18.06 -24.99 10.16
C THR A 638 -19.12 -25.03 11.25
N ARG A 639 -19.53 -23.87 11.68
CA ARG A 639 -20.71 -23.64 12.50
C ARG A 639 -21.54 -22.54 11.84
N SER A 640 -22.75 -22.89 11.40
CA SER A 640 -23.71 -21.91 10.89
C SER A 640 -24.43 -21.25 12.06
N ALA A 641 -24.30 -19.93 12.20
CA ALA A 641 -25.25 -19.14 12.95
C ALA A 641 -26.34 -18.74 11.95
N GLY A 642 -27.59 -19.18 12.16
CA GLY A 642 -28.73 -18.79 11.33
C GLY A 642 -28.90 -17.26 11.29
N LEU A 643 -29.84 -16.77 10.46
CA LEU A 643 -30.24 -15.36 10.44
C LEU A 643 -30.26 -14.83 11.87
N VAL A 644 -29.40 -13.87 12.18
CA VAL A 644 -29.40 -13.19 13.47
C VAL A 644 -30.70 -12.42 13.53
N ASP A 645 -31.73 -13.09 14.13
CA ASP A 645 -33.03 -12.46 14.34
C ASP A 645 -32.84 -11.42 15.43
N ARG A 646 -33.18 -10.17 15.16
CA ARG A 646 -33.14 -9.05 16.15
C ARG A 646 -33.90 -9.36 17.46
N ARG A 647 -34.58 -10.50 17.56
CA ARG A 647 -35.50 -10.82 18.66
C ARG A 647 -34.88 -11.54 19.86
N GLU A 648 -33.62 -12.00 19.79
CA GLU A 648 -32.96 -12.66 20.92
C GLU A 648 -31.66 -11.99 21.35
N THR A 649 -31.71 -10.71 21.65
CA THR A 649 -30.69 -10.09 22.52
C THR A 649 -31.22 -10.07 23.94
N THR A 650 -30.48 -10.69 24.85
CA THR A 650 -30.61 -10.66 26.30
C THR A 650 -31.17 -9.32 26.81
N PRO A 651 -32.07 -9.34 27.83
CA PRO A 651 -32.62 -8.10 28.35
C PRO A 651 -31.51 -7.21 28.89
N SER A 652 -31.35 -6.10 28.22
CA SER A 652 -30.54 -4.96 28.73
C SER A 652 -30.98 -4.61 30.13
N PRO A 653 -30.10 -4.27 31.05
CA PRO A 653 -30.50 -3.61 32.28
C PRO A 653 -31.31 -2.35 31.90
N HIS A 654 -32.41 -2.13 32.57
CA HIS A 654 -33.42 -1.10 32.33
C HIS A 654 -32.89 0.15 31.63
N PRO A 655 -33.53 0.63 30.57
CA PRO A 655 -33.06 1.82 29.87
C PRO A 655 -33.00 2.98 30.86
N VAL A 656 -31.80 3.49 31.05
CA VAL A 656 -31.61 4.73 31.84
C VAL A 656 -32.20 5.83 30.96
N SER A 657 -33.33 6.40 31.36
CA SER A 657 -33.85 7.59 30.66
C SER A 657 -32.92 8.76 30.99
N VAL A 658 -32.33 9.33 29.93
CA VAL A 658 -31.50 10.52 30.05
C VAL A 658 -32.10 11.66 29.22
N GLU A 659 -31.95 12.86 29.71
CA GLU A 659 -32.42 14.11 29.08
C GLU A 659 -31.22 15.05 28.87
N ALA A 660 -31.38 16.00 27.98
CA ALA A 660 -30.35 17.01 27.77
C ALA A 660 -30.08 17.77 29.07
N GLY A 661 -28.84 17.89 29.47
CA GLY A 661 -28.38 18.45 30.71
C GLY A 661 -28.08 17.44 31.83
N ASP A 662 -28.36 16.15 31.62
CA ASP A 662 -28.04 15.12 32.62
C ASP A 662 -26.52 14.83 32.64
N TYR A 663 -25.99 14.66 33.85
CA TYR A 663 -24.64 14.19 34.07
C TYR A 663 -24.62 12.65 33.97
N VAL A 664 -23.72 12.12 33.14
CA VAL A 664 -23.61 10.69 32.91
C VAL A 664 -22.16 10.24 33.03
N HIS A 665 -22.00 9.00 33.46
CA HIS A 665 -20.70 8.33 33.48
C HIS A 665 -20.72 7.17 32.46
N HIS A 666 -19.74 7.17 31.59
CA HIS A 666 -19.49 6.07 30.66
C HIS A 666 -18.24 5.32 31.11
N THR A 667 -18.29 4.00 31.19
CA THR A 667 -17.19 3.16 31.69
C THR A 667 -15.85 3.41 31.02
N ARG A 668 -15.86 3.92 29.82
CA ARG A 668 -14.65 4.15 28.99
C ARG A 668 -14.35 5.63 28.78
N PHE A 669 -15.36 6.48 28.57
CA PHE A 669 -15.16 7.90 28.26
C PHE A 669 -15.14 8.79 29.52
N GLY A 670 -15.48 8.22 30.68
CA GLY A 670 -15.53 8.94 31.94
C GLY A 670 -16.82 9.76 32.12
N GLU A 671 -16.73 10.86 32.83
CA GLU A 671 -17.83 11.75 33.10
C GLU A 671 -18.11 12.68 31.94
N GLY A 672 -19.39 12.97 31.67
CA GLY A 672 -19.84 13.85 30.61
C GLY A 672 -21.24 14.37 30.83
N VAL A 673 -21.66 15.35 30.04
CA VAL A 673 -22.99 15.98 30.08
C VAL A 673 -23.73 15.66 28.78
N VAL A 674 -24.98 15.23 28.91
CA VAL A 674 -25.85 14.99 27.75
C VAL A 674 -26.21 16.33 27.10
N VAL A 675 -25.76 16.52 25.86
CA VAL A 675 -25.98 17.75 25.09
C VAL A 675 -27.37 17.74 24.42
N SER A 676 -27.72 16.59 23.82
CA SER A 676 -29.02 16.42 23.16
C SER A 676 -29.43 14.95 23.11
N CYS A 677 -30.74 14.73 23.03
CA CYS A 677 -31.36 13.44 22.83
C CYS A 677 -32.28 13.52 21.60
N SER A 678 -32.14 12.57 20.67
CA SER A 678 -32.97 12.48 19.47
C SER A 678 -33.58 11.09 19.35
N PRO A 679 -34.85 10.94 18.94
CA PRO A 679 -35.44 9.63 18.68
C PRO A 679 -34.79 8.99 17.47
N ALA A 680 -34.32 7.75 17.59
CA ALA A 680 -33.90 6.90 16.50
C ALA A 680 -34.95 5.78 16.27
N THR A 681 -34.96 5.10 15.14
CA THR A 681 -36.02 4.24 14.63
C THR A 681 -36.58 3.21 15.63
N ASP A 682 -35.79 2.75 16.62
CA ASP A 682 -36.19 1.86 17.72
C ASP A 682 -35.37 2.15 19.01
N ASP A 683 -34.72 3.33 19.14
CA ASP A 683 -33.83 3.68 20.22
C ASP A 683 -33.78 5.21 20.43
N GLN A 684 -32.97 5.69 21.34
CA GLN A 684 -32.68 7.08 21.54
C GLN A 684 -31.19 7.36 21.29
N GLU A 685 -30.90 8.25 20.35
CA GLU A 685 -29.56 8.75 20.13
C GLU A 685 -29.27 9.86 21.14
N VAL A 686 -28.19 9.75 21.88
CA VAL A 686 -27.73 10.73 22.83
C VAL A 686 -26.37 11.29 22.41
N VAL A 687 -26.25 12.60 22.44
CA VAL A 687 -24.99 13.32 22.25
C VAL A 687 -24.50 13.72 23.63
N VAL A 688 -23.31 13.23 23.98
CA VAL A 688 -22.70 13.49 25.31
C VAL A 688 -21.37 14.18 25.09
N ASP A 689 -21.12 15.27 25.81
CA ASP A 689 -19.84 15.94 25.90
C ASP A 689 -19.07 15.41 27.11
N PHE A 690 -18.04 14.64 26.85
CA PHE A 690 -17.19 14.02 27.88
C PHE A 690 -15.95 14.88 28.12
N GLU A 691 -15.66 15.14 29.41
CA GLU A 691 -14.54 16.01 29.82
C GLU A 691 -13.18 15.65 29.19
N LYS A 692 -12.91 14.35 28.97
CA LYS A 692 -11.60 13.87 28.48
C LYS A 692 -11.51 13.63 26.96
N VAL A 693 -12.66 13.41 26.30
CA VAL A 693 -12.69 12.94 24.90
C VAL A 693 -13.63 13.74 24.00
N GLY A 694 -14.23 14.83 24.52
CA GLY A 694 -15.13 15.71 23.81
C GLY A 694 -16.47 15.05 23.42
N ILE A 695 -17.16 15.63 22.46
CA ILE A 695 -18.52 15.25 22.06
C ILE A 695 -18.54 13.88 21.39
N LYS A 696 -19.43 12.98 21.89
CA LYS A 696 -19.70 11.66 21.32
C LYS A 696 -21.20 11.46 21.09
N ARG A 697 -21.56 10.78 19.99
CA ARG A 697 -22.93 10.35 19.70
C ARG A 697 -23.04 8.85 20.00
N LEU A 698 -24.00 8.49 20.83
CA LEU A 698 -24.19 7.14 21.34
C LEU A 698 -25.67 6.73 21.20
N LEU A 699 -25.96 5.45 21.03
CA LEU A 699 -27.31 4.91 21.17
C LEU A 699 -27.53 4.47 22.62
N LEU A 700 -28.61 4.96 23.23
CA LEU A 700 -28.86 4.81 24.67
C LEU A 700 -28.96 3.35 25.10
N SER A 701 -29.60 2.49 24.28
CA SER A 701 -29.75 1.06 24.60
C SER A 701 -28.43 0.29 24.57
N LEU A 702 -27.41 0.83 23.88
CA LEU A 702 -26.14 0.15 23.64
C LEU A 702 -24.97 0.79 24.41
N ALA A 703 -25.16 2.04 24.86
CA ALA A 703 -24.14 2.75 25.61
C ALA A 703 -24.20 2.36 27.10
N PRO A 704 -23.10 1.93 27.75
CA PRO A 704 -23.05 1.67 29.17
C PRO A 704 -23.02 2.99 29.97
N LEU A 705 -24.05 3.82 29.79
CA LEU A 705 -24.23 5.10 30.48
C LEU A 705 -24.90 4.88 31.83
N GLN A 706 -24.35 5.49 32.85
CA GLN A 706 -24.95 5.57 34.18
C GLN A 706 -25.26 7.03 34.49
N LYS A 707 -26.50 7.34 34.79
CA LYS A 707 -26.89 8.69 35.23
C LYS A 707 -26.30 8.96 36.59
N MET A 708 -25.54 10.03 36.68
CA MET A 708 -25.00 10.52 37.94
C MET A 708 -26.08 11.35 38.65
N LYS A 709 -26.19 11.22 39.97
CA LYS A 709 -27.19 11.96 40.79
C LYS A 709 -26.74 13.40 40.98
#